data_0e88e8deb0e995c3c66343651aaaa06e
#
_entry.id   0e88e8deb0e995c3c66343651aaaa06e
#
_cell.length_a   1.000
_cell.length_b   1.000
_cell.length_c   1.000
_cell.angle_alpha   90.00
_cell.angle_beta   90.00
_cell.angle_gamma   90.00
#
_symmetry.space_group_name_H-M   'P 1'
#
loop_
_entity.id
_entity.type
_entity.pdbx_description
1 polymer ?
#
loop_
_entity_poly.entity_id
_entity_poly.type
_entity_poly.pdbx_seq_one_letter_code
_entity_poly.pdbx_strand_id
1 'polypeptide(L)'
;GTVSSGINAIVQVTSNGGYLLQSGGTSGATITSRQIIDLPLQGRSFASLISLVPGTVSGTSKNLGIEQNQIISVNGQRAGSNGFTVDGVNANFGIAPGGESPGVSAAGNTPALTASGGANSLASIDSISEVNFKTVALDPEYGRVAGAQVDVTTRAGTNNLHGTLFHFFGNDALDANDWFANSRGLKQPPRRLNSFGGTLGGPIKRNETFFFASYEGMRFRQPMVGITDVPSITSRAADPAELRPFLTAFPLPTGPTRPDGFAEFASSFANPARHDIGNIRFDHAFTEKSMLGLRYNFSDSDAGQRGAAGFSLNTTNRIDSRSQMLSGSLTHSFSATTLLELWANYSRARVSSAYLLDEFGGATVPVVSASGFTFDLNSRNSAWMSGTEESNLQRQFNLRGSVSILNGHHSFKFGGDVRRLSPRIGLRTSEENVLFDGVEQALTGVAARINQLSFADGQNPVFKSLSLFAQDEWQQSGRLKVTYGVRWELAPPPSIDEAFAVDQVDDPATLNIVTRASSLWKTTFLNFAPRAGVAYQFFDKTSHELVLRGGVGILYDLGQDRSGDIVANTIPFVSGPGVLPLLAFDPQLKLPYVINWNVSLRQGLGTLQDLTASYVSSSGKRLFHTETLLNQNPDFDFLRLTTNRGDSDYRALQITYDRRKTKGFDAFASYTWAQSLDNVSYDSARRVIMTSIDPAFDRGPSDFEIRHQFTGWLSYDLPAPVTRGIGNKLSRNWAVDSIFIARSARPLNVLYMIPTSFGVAYLRPDVVRGNSLFLSDPLVAGGRRLNPAAFVVPEGLQQGNLSRNSLRGFPLYQIDLALRRKFNFSEAIALQIQADAFNVFNHANFEDPSRNDLVIGSDTNFAFGQSTAMNGRSLSGGGFPSFYSFGGPRTLRLSVKLLF
;
A
#
# COMPACT_ATOMS: atom_id res chain seq x y z
N GLY A 1 -29.49 30.39 -2.96
CA GLY A 1 -29.51 30.01 -1.56
C GLY A 1 -29.58 28.49 -1.43
N THR A 2 -28.45 27.84 -1.16
CA THR A 2 -28.36 26.39 -1.07
C THR A 2 -28.54 25.95 0.37
N VAL A 3 -29.36 24.94 0.64
CA VAL A 3 -29.61 24.32 1.96
C VAL A 3 -28.29 23.78 2.58
N SER A 4 -27.25 23.57 1.76
CA SER A 4 -25.89 23.27 2.25
C SER A 4 -25.25 24.40 3.07
N SER A 5 -25.78 25.62 3.01
CA SER A 5 -25.22 26.77 3.70
C SER A 5 -25.53 26.82 5.21
N GLY A 6 -26.58 26.15 5.68
CA GLY A 6 -26.98 26.20 7.10
C GLY A 6 -26.19 25.24 7.98
N ILE A 7 -25.99 24.00 7.54
CA ILE A 7 -25.25 22.96 8.32
C ILE A 7 -23.74 23.12 8.12
N ASN A 8 -23.31 23.47 6.90
CA ASN A 8 -21.93 23.88 6.67
C ASN A 8 -21.57 25.21 7.38
N ALA A 9 -22.53 26.06 7.75
CA ALA A 9 -22.24 27.31 8.45
C ALA A 9 -21.72 27.07 9.87
N ILE A 10 -22.14 26.03 10.56
CA ILE A 10 -21.60 25.68 11.90
C ILE A 10 -20.17 25.13 11.77
N VAL A 11 -19.88 24.40 10.71
CA VAL A 11 -18.53 23.92 10.38
C VAL A 11 -17.68 25.05 9.73
N GLN A 12 -18.34 26.03 9.06
CA GLN A 12 -17.67 27.14 8.36
C GLN A 12 -17.64 28.47 9.15
N VAL A 13 -18.27 28.61 10.31
CA VAL A 13 -18.08 29.80 11.16
C VAL A 13 -16.63 29.93 11.64
N THR A 14 -15.87 28.83 11.61
CA THR A 14 -14.41 28.88 11.75
C THR A 14 -13.67 29.25 10.46
N SER A 15 -14.31 29.31 9.29
CA SER A 15 -13.64 29.51 8.00
C SER A 15 -13.59 30.95 7.50
N ASN A 16 -14.36 31.88 8.09
CA ASN A 16 -14.32 33.30 7.72
C ASN A 16 -13.24 34.12 8.45
N GLY A 17 -12.54 33.51 9.40
CA GLY A 17 -11.36 34.07 10.04
C GLY A 17 -10.11 33.40 9.55
N GLY A 18 -9.68 33.70 8.32
CA GLY A 18 -8.38 33.31 7.77
C GLY A 18 -8.08 31.80 7.78
N TYR A 19 -7.73 31.24 6.66
CA TYR A 19 -7.24 29.86 6.42
C TYR A 19 -6.10 29.39 7.38
N LEU A 20 -5.77 30.16 8.36
CA LEU A 20 -4.54 30.20 9.09
C LEU A 20 -4.54 29.44 10.39
N LEU A 21 -5.69 29.33 11.02
CA LEU A 21 -5.81 28.69 12.33
C LEU A 21 -6.64 27.40 12.28
N GLN A 22 -6.84 26.84 11.09
CA GLN A 22 -7.74 25.69 10.91
C GLN A 22 -7.32 24.41 11.61
N SER A 23 -6.04 24.25 11.95
CA SER A 23 -5.62 23.09 12.74
C SER A 23 -4.46 23.48 13.67
N GLY A 24 -4.68 23.34 14.96
CA GLY A 24 -3.61 23.46 15.94
C GLY A 24 -2.64 22.28 15.83
N GLY A 25 -1.56 22.42 15.06
CA GLY A 25 -0.48 21.45 15.02
C GLY A 25 -0.60 20.28 14.05
N THR A 26 -1.74 20.06 13.40
CA THR A 26 -1.90 19.00 12.38
C THR A 26 -1.19 19.39 11.08
N SER A 27 -0.40 18.47 10.50
CA SER A 27 0.22 18.63 9.19
C SER A 27 -0.46 17.73 8.16
N GLY A 28 -0.66 18.25 6.93
CA GLY A 28 -1.33 17.47 5.89
C GLY A 28 -1.57 18.26 4.62
N ALA A 29 -2.30 17.66 3.69
CA ALA A 29 -2.68 18.25 2.41
C ALA A 29 -4.14 17.94 2.08
N THR A 30 -4.84 18.91 1.46
CA THR A 30 -6.15 18.69 0.87
C THR A 30 -6.01 18.64 -0.65
N ILE A 31 -6.44 17.56 -1.25
CA ILE A 31 -6.45 17.34 -2.68
C ILE A 31 -7.87 17.57 -3.17
N THR A 32 -8.06 18.59 -4.00
CA THR A 32 -9.36 19.01 -4.50
C THR A 32 -9.84 18.15 -5.68
N SER A 33 -11.16 18.12 -5.93
CA SER A 33 -11.73 17.42 -7.09
C SER A 33 -11.12 17.87 -8.43
N ARG A 34 -10.71 19.13 -8.53
CA ARG A 34 -10.07 19.66 -9.72
C ARG A 34 -8.71 19.00 -9.96
N GLN A 35 -7.86 18.93 -8.95
CA GLN A 35 -6.54 18.26 -9.03
C GLN A 35 -6.71 16.78 -9.37
N ILE A 36 -7.72 16.13 -8.79
CA ILE A 36 -8.05 14.72 -9.05
C ILE A 36 -8.44 14.48 -10.51
N ILE A 37 -9.14 15.44 -11.14
CA ILE A 37 -9.69 15.29 -12.49
C ILE A 37 -8.69 15.73 -13.57
N ASP A 38 -7.92 16.80 -13.33
CA ASP A 38 -7.11 17.47 -14.35
C ASP A 38 -5.69 16.89 -14.44
N LEU A 39 -5.10 16.45 -13.30
CA LEU A 39 -3.74 15.91 -13.28
C LEU A 39 -3.62 14.54 -13.96
N PRO A 40 -2.47 14.22 -14.59
CA PRO A 40 -2.21 12.91 -15.18
C PRO A 40 -1.97 11.85 -14.10
N LEU A 41 -3.06 11.27 -13.58
CA LEU A 41 -2.99 10.25 -12.55
C LEU A 41 -2.74 8.87 -13.16
N GLN A 42 -1.64 8.26 -12.79
CA GLN A 42 -1.34 6.89 -13.17
C GLN A 42 -2.39 5.94 -12.58
N GLY A 43 -2.92 5.02 -13.40
CA GLY A 43 -3.98 4.11 -12.99
C GLY A 43 -5.29 4.76 -12.56
N ARG A 44 -5.48 6.07 -12.78
CA ARG A 44 -6.63 6.84 -12.27
C ARG A 44 -6.86 6.59 -10.77
N SER A 45 -5.77 6.63 -9.98
CA SER A 45 -5.83 6.40 -8.55
C SER A 45 -5.51 7.68 -7.77
N PHE A 46 -6.35 8.01 -6.78
CA PHE A 46 -6.05 9.10 -5.86
C PHE A 46 -4.80 8.81 -4.98
N ALA A 47 -4.44 7.55 -4.83
CA ALA A 47 -3.22 7.16 -4.13
C ALA A 47 -1.95 7.70 -4.81
N SER A 48 -1.98 7.93 -6.13
CA SER A 48 -0.89 8.62 -6.84
C SER A 48 -0.69 10.05 -6.35
N LEU A 49 -1.76 10.74 -5.93
CA LEU A 49 -1.68 12.07 -5.34
C LEU A 49 -1.16 12.05 -3.91
N ILE A 50 -1.45 11.00 -3.16
CA ILE A 50 -0.88 10.80 -1.82
C ILE A 50 0.64 10.74 -1.88
N SER A 51 1.19 10.13 -2.93
CA SER A 51 2.65 10.05 -3.13
C SER A 51 3.33 11.41 -3.31
N LEU A 52 2.57 12.48 -3.57
CA LEU A 52 3.08 13.84 -3.71
C LEU A 52 3.16 14.57 -2.36
N VAL A 53 2.50 14.05 -1.31
CA VAL A 53 2.48 14.66 0.02
C VAL A 53 3.83 14.43 0.72
N PRO A 54 4.40 15.46 1.40
CA PRO A 54 5.67 15.30 2.12
C PRO A 54 5.65 14.15 3.13
N GLY A 55 6.77 13.45 3.26
CA GLY A 55 6.92 12.35 4.20
C GLY A 55 6.23 11.05 3.80
N THR A 56 5.62 11.00 2.61
CA THR A 56 5.00 9.78 2.09
C THR A 56 5.96 9.01 1.20
N VAL A 57 6.02 7.72 1.37
CA VAL A 57 6.78 6.79 0.53
C VAL A 57 5.81 5.73 0.01
N SER A 58 5.52 5.79 -1.28
CA SER A 58 4.71 4.79 -1.97
C SER A 58 5.58 3.77 -2.70
N GLY A 59 5.09 2.55 -2.83
CA GLY A 59 5.70 1.49 -3.61
C GLY A 59 6.13 0.29 -2.79
N THR A 60 6.49 -0.75 -3.50
CA THR A 60 6.78 -2.08 -3.01
C THR A 60 8.06 -2.14 -2.19
N SER A 61 8.06 -2.89 -1.10
CA SER A 61 9.27 -3.37 -0.48
C SER A 61 9.50 -4.82 -0.88
N LYS A 62 10.63 -5.07 -1.50
CA LYS A 62 11.03 -6.40 -1.97
C LYS A 62 11.78 -7.23 -0.93
N ASN A 63 12.26 -6.60 0.13
CA ASN A 63 13.16 -7.26 1.09
C ASN A 63 12.54 -8.44 1.82
N LEU A 64 11.20 -8.62 1.76
CA LEU A 64 10.50 -9.69 2.45
C LEU A 64 9.58 -10.53 1.53
N GLY A 65 9.67 -10.37 0.20
CA GLY A 65 8.90 -11.17 -0.76
C GLY A 65 7.40 -10.90 -0.76
N ILE A 66 6.93 -9.83 -0.10
CA ILE A 66 5.55 -9.37 -0.13
C ILE A 66 5.53 -8.00 -0.78
N GLU A 67 5.30 -7.97 -2.08
CA GLU A 67 5.04 -6.72 -2.78
C GLU A 67 3.55 -6.41 -2.68
N GLN A 68 3.18 -5.58 -1.73
CA GLN A 68 1.85 -5.00 -1.71
C GLN A 68 1.88 -3.64 -2.42
N ASN A 69 1.21 -3.54 -3.53
CA ASN A 69 1.07 -2.30 -4.26
C ASN A 69 0.19 -1.31 -3.49
N GLN A 70 0.53 -0.03 -3.61
CA GLN A 70 -0.14 1.10 -2.92
C GLN A 70 -0.07 1.08 -1.40
N ILE A 71 0.87 0.33 -0.84
CA ILE A 71 1.25 0.48 0.54
C ILE A 71 2.01 1.80 0.69
N ILE A 72 1.53 2.64 1.57
CA ILE A 72 2.07 3.97 1.79
C ILE A 72 2.65 4.01 3.20
N SER A 73 3.96 4.15 3.31
CA SER A 73 4.60 4.54 4.57
C SER A 73 4.50 6.05 4.72
N VAL A 74 4.18 6.54 5.89
CA VAL A 74 4.06 7.96 6.17
C VAL A 74 4.85 8.30 7.42
N ASN A 75 5.77 9.26 7.30
CA ASN A 75 6.65 9.72 8.39
C ASN A 75 7.30 8.56 9.15
N GLY A 76 7.84 7.59 8.39
CA GLY A 76 8.53 6.43 8.94
C GLY A 76 7.63 5.41 9.64
N GLN A 77 6.31 5.53 9.51
CA GLN A 77 5.38 4.54 10.03
C GLN A 77 5.09 3.47 8.99
N ARG A 78 4.80 2.26 9.47
CA ARG A 78 4.46 1.10 8.66
C ARG A 78 3.20 1.37 7.84
N ALA A 79 3.09 0.73 6.71
CA ALA A 79 1.97 0.93 5.81
C ALA A 79 0.62 0.48 6.40
N GLY A 80 0.60 -0.57 7.20
CA GLY A 80 -0.59 -1.02 7.93
C GLY A 80 -1.06 -0.08 9.04
N SER A 81 -0.25 0.95 9.37
CA SER A 81 -0.58 1.93 10.41
C SER A 81 -1.33 3.16 9.89
N ASN A 82 -1.86 3.15 8.65
CA ASN A 82 -2.62 4.25 8.08
C ASN A 82 -4.14 4.04 8.19
N GLY A 83 -4.86 5.11 8.52
CA GLY A 83 -6.32 5.13 8.57
C GLY A 83 -6.94 5.66 7.29
N PHE A 84 -7.98 4.98 6.80
CA PHE A 84 -8.79 5.43 5.68
C PHE A 84 -10.24 5.57 6.12
N THR A 85 -10.85 6.71 5.76
CA THR A 85 -12.30 6.89 5.91
C THR A 85 -12.90 7.31 4.57
N VAL A 86 -14.17 6.96 4.37
CA VAL A 86 -14.98 7.45 3.27
C VAL A 86 -16.25 8.04 3.86
N ASP A 87 -16.52 9.32 3.60
CA ASP A 87 -17.65 10.06 4.17
C ASP A 87 -17.77 9.90 5.71
N GLY A 88 -16.61 9.91 6.42
CA GLY A 88 -16.51 9.84 7.88
C GLY A 88 -16.54 8.43 8.48
N VAL A 89 -16.78 7.37 7.70
CA VAL A 89 -16.80 5.99 8.18
C VAL A 89 -15.49 5.26 7.87
N ASN A 90 -15.10 4.31 8.72
CA ASN A 90 -13.87 3.55 8.59
C ASN A 90 -13.90 2.65 7.34
N ALA A 91 -12.89 2.78 6.49
CA ALA A 91 -12.72 2.04 5.25
C ALA A 91 -11.55 1.02 5.28
N ASN A 92 -10.91 0.80 6.44
CA ASN A 92 -9.91 -0.22 6.64
C ASN A 92 -10.56 -1.59 6.89
N PHE A 93 -11.14 -2.17 5.87
CA PHE A 93 -11.76 -3.49 5.92
C PHE A 93 -11.27 -4.41 4.80
N GLY A 94 -10.17 -4.04 4.17
CA GLY A 94 -9.60 -4.77 3.05
C GLY A 94 -8.89 -6.05 3.48
N ILE A 95 -8.82 -6.96 2.54
CA ILE A 95 -7.92 -8.09 2.52
C ILE A 95 -6.89 -7.74 1.46
N ALA A 96 -5.60 -7.87 1.75
CA ALA A 96 -4.58 -7.69 0.74
C ALA A 96 -4.62 -8.87 -0.23
N PRO A 97 -4.93 -8.64 -1.51
CA PRO A 97 -4.94 -9.69 -2.49
C PRO A 97 -3.51 -9.90 -3.01
N GLY A 98 -3.11 -11.15 -3.22
CA GLY A 98 -1.81 -11.51 -3.80
C GLY A 98 -0.73 -11.89 -2.78
N GLY A 99 0.36 -12.41 -3.28
CA GLY A 99 1.43 -13.02 -2.51
C GLY A 99 1.44 -14.53 -2.64
N GLU A 100 2.33 -15.18 -1.93
CA GLU A 100 2.39 -16.64 -1.86
C GLU A 100 1.14 -17.24 -1.22
N SER A 101 0.29 -16.42 -0.63
CA SER A 101 -1.03 -16.77 -0.11
C SER A 101 -1.89 -15.52 -0.02
N PRO A 102 -3.00 -15.42 -0.73
CA PRO A 102 -3.85 -14.23 -0.82
C PRO A 102 -4.63 -13.92 0.44
N GLY A 103 -4.47 -14.68 1.47
CA GLY A 103 -5.32 -14.56 2.64
C GLY A 103 -4.70 -14.03 3.90
N VAL A 104 -3.46 -13.58 3.85
CA VAL A 104 -2.66 -13.40 5.06
C VAL A 104 -2.93 -12.11 5.80
N SER A 105 -3.27 -11.05 5.13
CA SER A 105 -3.64 -9.77 5.76
C SER A 105 -5.15 -9.68 5.96
N ALA A 106 -5.71 -10.52 6.81
CA ALA A 106 -7.15 -10.56 7.02
C ALA A 106 -7.63 -9.63 8.15
N ALA A 107 -6.81 -8.73 8.66
CA ALA A 107 -7.13 -7.99 9.87
C ALA A 107 -7.62 -6.55 9.65
N GLY A 108 -7.82 -6.11 8.38
CA GLY A 108 -8.46 -4.84 8.08
C GLY A 108 -7.67 -3.60 8.47
N ASN A 109 -6.38 -3.61 8.29
CA ASN A 109 -5.53 -2.43 8.42
C ASN A 109 -5.29 -1.75 7.06
N THR A 110 -5.71 -2.39 5.98
CA THR A 110 -5.66 -1.81 4.65
C THR A 110 -7.04 -1.37 4.20
N PRO A 111 -7.17 -0.36 3.33
CA PRO A 111 -8.41 -0.13 2.63
C PRO A 111 -8.74 -1.35 1.76
N ALA A 112 -10.01 -1.53 1.39
CA ALA A 112 -10.34 -2.53 0.39
C ALA A 112 -9.55 -2.23 -0.89
N LEU A 113 -8.93 -3.26 -1.46
CA LEU A 113 -8.14 -3.15 -2.69
C LEU A 113 -8.82 -3.90 -3.83
N THR A 114 -8.60 -3.46 -5.06
CA THR A 114 -8.96 -4.22 -6.26
C THR A 114 -8.05 -5.42 -6.44
N ALA A 115 -8.42 -6.39 -7.25
CA ALA A 115 -7.56 -7.51 -7.63
C ALA A 115 -6.22 -7.07 -8.24
N SER A 116 -6.15 -5.87 -8.78
CA SER A 116 -4.93 -5.23 -9.29
C SER A 116 -4.19 -4.38 -8.23
N GLY A 117 -4.59 -4.42 -6.97
CA GLY A 117 -3.92 -3.75 -5.86
C GLY A 117 -4.26 -2.26 -5.69
N GLY A 118 -5.24 -1.72 -6.43
CA GLY A 118 -5.61 -0.31 -6.35
C GLY A 118 -6.61 -0.01 -5.24
N ALA A 119 -6.47 1.14 -4.55
CA ALA A 119 -7.45 1.66 -3.58
C ALA A 119 -8.71 2.26 -4.25
N ASN A 120 -8.82 2.17 -5.56
CA ASN A 120 -9.97 2.64 -6.34
C ASN A 120 -11.29 1.92 -5.97
N SER A 121 -11.21 0.76 -5.31
CA SER A 121 -12.37 0.07 -4.75
C SER A 121 -13.18 0.89 -3.74
N LEU A 122 -12.61 1.93 -3.15
CA LEU A 122 -13.28 2.79 -2.17
C LEU A 122 -14.23 3.79 -2.83
N ALA A 123 -13.82 4.37 -3.95
CA ALA A 123 -14.61 5.35 -4.71
C ALA A 123 -14.04 5.51 -6.12
N SER A 124 -14.91 5.66 -7.12
CA SER A 124 -14.50 6.12 -8.46
C SER A 124 -13.91 7.52 -8.36
N ILE A 125 -12.85 7.80 -9.12
CA ILE A 125 -12.17 9.09 -9.14
C ILE A 125 -13.14 10.26 -9.40
N ASP A 126 -14.05 10.10 -10.36
CA ASP A 126 -15.01 11.15 -10.70
C ASP A 126 -16.12 11.33 -9.64
N SER A 127 -16.24 10.41 -8.68
CA SER A 127 -17.15 10.54 -7.54
C SER A 127 -16.52 11.24 -6.33
N ILE A 128 -15.21 11.49 -6.33
CA ILE A 128 -14.53 12.13 -5.21
C ILE A 128 -14.68 13.65 -5.30
N SER A 129 -15.09 14.26 -4.20
CA SER A 129 -15.12 15.72 -4.01
C SER A 129 -13.75 16.25 -3.54
N GLU A 130 -13.17 15.60 -2.54
CA GLU A 130 -11.86 15.92 -1.99
C GLU A 130 -11.25 14.74 -1.25
N VAL A 131 -9.93 14.76 -1.10
CA VAL A 131 -9.18 13.86 -0.23
C VAL A 131 -8.38 14.69 0.75
N ASN A 132 -8.67 14.55 2.04
CA ASN A 132 -7.92 15.17 3.11
C ASN A 132 -6.90 14.18 3.64
N PHE A 133 -5.64 14.55 3.58
CA PHE A 133 -4.53 13.72 3.99
C PHE A 133 -3.81 14.37 5.16
N LYS A 134 -3.84 13.73 6.34
CA LYS A 134 -3.20 14.21 7.56
C LYS A 134 -2.01 13.32 7.88
N THR A 135 -0.80 13.85 7.77
CA THR A 135 0.44 13.11 8.00
C THR A 135 0.84 13.05 9.47
N VAL A 136 0.37 14.02 10.25
CA VAL A 136 0.47 14.04 11.72
C VAL A 136 -0.94 14.30 12.22
N ALA A 137 -1.64 13.24 12.64
CA ALA A 137 -3.02 13.31 13.10
C ALA A 137 -3.05 13.59 14.61
N LEU A 138 -3.04 14.86 14.99
CA LEU A 138 -3.02 15.26 16.40
C LEU A 138 -4.40 15.45 17.02
N ASP A 139 -5.47 15.49 16.22
CA ASP A 139 -6.83 15.62 16.77
C ASP A 139 -7.24 14.32 17.45
N PRO A 140 -7.69 14.34 18.72
CA PRO A 140 -8.11 13.14 19.48
C PRO A 140 -9.25 12.33 18.85
N GLU A 141 -10.03 12.94 17.97
CA GLU A 141 -11.08 12.22 17.23
C GLU A 141 -10.53 11.13 16.29
N TYR A 142 -9.26 11.25 15.87
CA TYR A 142 -8.58 10.24 15.06
C TYR A 142 -7.80 9.26 15.95
N GLY A 143 -7.83 7.99 15.61
CA GLY A 143 -7.13 6.96 16.39
C GLY A 143 -7.11 5.62 15.68
N ARG A 144 -6.67 4.59 16.40
CA ARG A 144 -6.48 3.21 15.92
C ARG A 144 -5.34 3.05 14.92
N VAL A 145 -4.71 4.14 14.51
CA VAL A 145 -3.65 4.19 13.53
C VAL A 145 -2.56 5.13 14.00
N ALA A 146 -1.34 4.73 13.81
CA ALA A 146 -0.16 5.49 14.23
C ALA A 146 0.52 6.26 13.07
N GLY A 147 0.06 6.01 11.83
CA GLY A 147 0.52 6.67 10.61
C GLY A 147 -0.36 7.85 10.20
N ALA A 148 -0.68 7.94 8.90
CA ALA A 148 -1.53 8.99 8.37
C ALA A 148 -3.02 8.65 8.46
N GLN A 149 -3.84 9.71 8.43
CA GLN A 149 -5.27 9.61 8.23
C GLN A 149 -5.63 10.13 6.83
N VAL A 150 -6.33 9.32 6.05
CA VAL A 150 -6.81 9.63 4.70
C VAL A 150 -8.33 9.68 4.72
N ASP A 151 -8.88 10.88 4.57
CA ASP A 151 -10.32 11.10 4.57
C ASP A 151 -10.78 11.38 3.15
N VAL A 152 -11.54 10.47 2.55
CA VAL A 152 -12.12 10.61 1.22
C VAL A 152 -13.56 11.09 1.36
N THR A 153 -13.86 12.25 0.79
CA THR A 153 -15.23 12.80 0.74
C THR A 153 -15.78 12.61 -0.67
N THR A 154 -16.94 11.98 -0.76
CA THR A 154 -17.61 11.76 -2.05
C THR A 154 -18.54 12.93 -2.40
N ARG A 155 -18.83 13.09 -3.70
CA ARG A 155 -19.79 14.08 -4.19
C ARG A 155 -21.21 13.75 -3.73
N ALA A 156 -22.01 14.77 -3.54
CA ALA A 156 -23.44 14.69 -3.25
C ALA A 156 -24.25 15.26 -4.41
N GLY A 157 -25.54 14.96 -4.46
CA GLY A 157 -26.49 15.62 -5.34
C GLY A 157 -26.70 17.08 -4.95
N THR A 158 -27.15 17.90 -5.91
CA THR A 158 -27.46 19.30 -5.72
C THR A 158 -28.84 19.63 -6.30
N ASN A 159 -29.28 20.89 -6.21
CA ASN A 159 -30.54 21.31 -6.81
C ASN A 159 -30.52 21.35 -8.35
N ASN A 160 -29.32 21.24 -8.95
CA ASN A 160 -29.16 21.20 -10.40
C ASN A 160 -28.74 19.79 -10.81
N LEU A 161 -29.34 19.29 -11.87
CA LEU A 161 -28.89 18.05 -12.48
C LEU A 161 -27.50 18.26 -13.09
N HIS A 162 -26.55 17.39 -12.75
CA HIS A 162 -25.18 17.47 -13.25
C HIS A 162 -24.57 16.07 -13.35
N GLY A 163 -23.63 15.91 -14.26
CA GLY A 163 -22.99 14.61 -14.45
C GLY A 163 -21.77 14.68 -15.34
N THR A 164 -21.16 13.53 -15.49
CA THR A 164 -20.02 13.30 -16.38
C THR A 164 -20.17 11.97 -17.10
N LEU A 165 -19.72 11.91 -18.35
CA LEU A 165 -19.46 10.65 -19.05
C LEU A 165 -18.03 10.69 -19.55
N PHE A 166 -17.30 9.60 -19.40
CA PHE A 166 -15.88 9.57 -19.78
C PHE A 166 -15.45 8.24 -20.39
N HIS A 167 -14.42 8.33 -21.23
CA HIS A 167 -13.68 7.18 -21.73
C HIS A 167 -12.19 7.51 -21.81
N PHE A 168 -11.37 6.61 -21.28
CA PHE A 168 -9.90 6.65 -21.34
C PHE A 168 -9.41 5.46 -22.16
N PHE A 169 -8.51 5.70 -23.06
CA PHE A 169 -7.96 4.71 -23.98
C PHE A 169 -6.43 4.71 -23.94
N GLY A 170 -5.83 3.51 -23.90
CA GLY A 170 -4.38 3.32 -24.04
C GLY A 170 -4.07 2.08 -24.88
N ASN A 171 -3.01 2.16 -25.68
CA ASN A 171 -2.59 1.09 -26.57
C ASN A 171 -1.06 1.07 -26.68
N ASP A 172 -0.47 -0.13 -26.76
CA ASP A 172 0.97 -0.35 -26.95
C ASP A 172 1.55 0.37 -28.17
N ALA A 173 0.79 0.53 -29.26
CA ALA A 173 1.25 1.27 -30.44
C ALA A 173 1.63 2.74 -30.16
N LEU A 174 1.20 3.30 -29.04
CA LEU A 174 1.51 4.65 -28.58
C LEU A 174 2.62 4.70 -27.53
N ASP A 175 3.06 3.54 -27.04
CA ASP A 175 3.97 3.41 -25.91
C ASP A 175 5.43 3.20 -26.37
N ALA A 176 6.38 3.46 -25.47
CA ALA A 176 7.76 3.02 -25.64
C ALA A 176 7.90 1.55 -25.20
N ASN A 177 8.83 0.84 -25.80
CA ASN A 177 9.12 -0.54 -25.40
C ASN A 177 9.82 -0.58 -24.02
N ASP A 178 9.71 -1.69 -23.34
CA ASP A 178 10.40 -1.98 -22.08
C ASP A 178 11.91 -2.14 -22.32
N TRP A 179 12.75 -1.67 -21.36
CA TRP A 179 14.20 -1.75 -21.48
C TRP A 179 14.68 -3.21 -21.57
N PHE A 180 14.10 -4.11 -20.77
CA PHE A 180 14.45 -5.53 -20.77
C PHE A 180 13.97 -6.26 -22.01
N ALA A 181 12.86 -5.85 -22.59
CA ALA A 181 12.43 -6.35 -23.89
C ALA A 181 13.43 -5.92 -25.00
N ASN A 182 13.81 -4.64 -25.01
CA ASN A 182 14.78 -4.13 -25.99
C ASN A 182 16.14 -4.81 -25.89
N SER A 183 16.67 -4.99 -24.66
CA SER A 183 17.98 -5.61 -24.43
C SER A 183 18.06 -7.06 -24.87
N ARG A 184 16.90 -7.72 -25.04
CA ARG A 184 16.77 -9.13 -25.46
C ARG A 184 16.18 -9.30 -26.86
N GLY A 185 15.92 -8.22 -27.56
CA GLY A 185 15.28 -8.27 -28.89
C GLY A 185 13.84 -8.81 -28.86
N LEU A 186 13.17 -8.74 -27.70
CA LEU A 186 11.79 -9.17 -27.56
C LEU A 186 10.83 -8.12 -28.16
N LYS A 187 9.70 -8.59 -28.65
CA LYS A 187 8.61 -7.71 -29.10
C LYS A 187 8.09 -6.91 -27.89
N GLN A 188 7.59 -5.70 -28.18
CA GLN A 188 6.90 -4.88 -27.20
C GLN A 188 5.73 -5.64 -26.58
N PRO A 189 5.62 -5.69 -25.24
CA PRO A 189 4.52 -6.37 -24.58
C PRO A 189 3.20 -5.66 -24.88
N PRO A 190 2.13 -6.42 -25.22
CA PRO A 190 0.86 -5.84 -25.61
C PRO A 190 0.18 -5.12 -24.44
N ARG A 191 -0.27 -3.89 -24.69
CA ARG A 191 -1.05 -3.09 -23.75
C ARG A 191 -2.36 -2.66 -24.34
N ARG A 192 -3.47 -2.88 -23.63
CA ARG A 192 -4.78 -2.31 -23.98
C ARG A 192 -5.50 -1.86 -22.74
N LEU A 193 -5.80 -0.57 -22.66
CA LEU A 193 -6.55 0.03 -21.57
C LEU A 193 -7.83 0.66 -22.12
N ASN A 194 -8.96 0.27 -21.54
CA ASN A 194 -10.22 0.98 -21.67
C ASN A 194 -10.77 1.21 -20.25
N SER A 195 -10.92 2.48 -19.86
CA SER A 195 -11.64 2.85 -18.65
C SER A 195 -12.77 3.78 -19.03
N PHE A 196 -13.98 3.45 -18.64
CA PHE A 196 -15.17 4.15 -19.04
C PHE A 196 -16.15 4.25 -17.88
N GLY A 197 -17.00 5.27 -17.91
CA GLY A 197 -17.96 5.45 -16.85
C GLY A 197 -18.63 6.79 -16.87
N GLY A 198 -19.28 7.11 -15.75
CA GLY A 198 -19.95 8.38 -15.58
C GLY A 198 -20.47 8.60 -14.17
N THR A 199 -20.92 9.82 -13.97
CA THR A 199 -21.58 10.25 -12.73
C THR A 199 -22.88 10.98 -13.07
N LEU A 200 -23.85 10.90 -12.18
CA LEU A 200 -25.11 11.62 -12.28
C LEU A 200 -25.55 12.03 -10.88
N GLY A 201 -25.82 13.31 -10.67
CA GLY A 201 -26.35 13.83 -9.40
C GLY A 201 -27.40 14.91 -9.62
N GLY A 202 -28.36 15.00 -8.71
CA GLY A 202 -29.42 15.97 -8.79
C GLY A 202 -30.41 15.86 -7.64
N PRO A 203 -31.51 16.65 -7.71
CA PRO A 203 -32.59 16.62 -6.73
C PRO A 203 -33.61 15.54 -7.08
N ILE A 204 -34.02 14.74 -6.09
CA ILE A 204 -35.31 14.01 -6.12
C ILE A 204 -36.42 14.96 -5.73
N LYS A 205 -36.16 15.72 -4.65
CA LYS A 205 -37.01 16.83 -4.22
C LYS A 205 -36.10 18.02 -3.92
N ARG A 206 -36.35 19.14 -4.60
CA ARG A 206 -35.52 20.34 -4.46
C ARG A 206 -35.45 20.80 -3.01
N ASN A 207 -34.24 21.19 -2.58
CA ASN A 207 -33.90 21.65 -1.23
C ASN A 207 -34.09 20.62 -0.10
N GLU A 208 -34.46 19.36 -0.43
CA GLU A 208 -34.79 18.35 0.59
C GLU A 208 -34.10 17.01 0.35
N THR A 209 -34.26 16.45 -0.86
CA THR A 209 -33.77 15.10 -1.16
C THR A 209 -32.93 15.09 -2.41
N PHE A 210 -31.72 14.57 -2.28
CA PHE A 210 -30.75 14.54 -3.36
C PHE A 210 -30.25 13.12 -3.59
N PHE A 211 -29.82 12.84 -4.82
CA PHE A 211 -29.14 11.62 -5.17
C PHE A 211 -27.83 11.92 -5.89
N PHE A 212 -26.89 11.01 -5.77
CA PHE A 212 -25.68 10.97 -6.57
C PHE A 212 -25.34 9.52 -6.87
N ALA A 213 -25.08 9.21 -8.15
CA ALA A 213 -24.69 7.88 -8.61
C ALA A 213 -23.39 7.98 -9.44
N SER A 214 -22.55 6.97 -9.36
CA SER A 214 -21.39 6.82 -10.23
C SER A 214 -21.14 5.36 -10.59
N TYR A 215 -20.57 5.18 -11.77
CA TYR A 215 -20.06 3.90 -12.23
C TYR A 215 -18.76 4.11 -13.02
N GLU A 216 -17.79 3.22 -12.80
CA GLU A 216 -16.55 3.16 -13.58
C GLU A 216 -16.19 1.70 -13.84
N GLY A 217 -15.96 1.38 -15.13
CA GLY A 217 -15.46 0.10 -15.59
C GLY A 217 -14.06 0.23 -16.16
N MET A 218 -13.16 -0.71 -15.86
CA MET A 218 -11.84 -0.81 -16.44
C MET A 218 -11.64 -2.19 -17.06
N ARG A 219 -11.05 -2.21 -18.24
CA ARG A 219 -10.60 -3.42 -18.95
C ARG A 219 -9.16 -3.19 -19.36
N PHE A 220 -8.26 -3.98 -18.80
CA PHE A 220 -6.84 -3.76 -18.96
C PHE A 220 -6.09 -5.04 -19.33
N ARG A 221 -5.21 -4.93 -20.33
CA ARG A 221 -4.14 -5.88 -20.61
C ARG A 221 -2.84 -5.19 -20.23
N GLN A 222 -2.27 -5.65 -19.11
CA GLN A 222 -1.07 -5.05 -18.57
C GLN A 222 0.16 -5.64 -19.23
N PRO A 223 1.01 -4.80 -19.83
CA PRO A 223 2.23 -5.25 -20.47
C PRO A 223 3.27 -5.68 -19.42
N MET A 224 3.86 -6.83 -19.64
CA MET A 224 4.89 -7.42 -18.78
C MET A 224 6.04 -7.99 -19.60
N VAL A 225 7.24 -7.96 -19.01
CA VAL A 225 8.41 -8.71 -19.48
C VAL A 225 8.84 -9.61 -18.35
N GLY A 226 8.93 -10.90 -18.62
CA GLY A 226 9.36 -11.87 -17.62
C GLY A 226 10.65 -12.55 -18.03
N ILE A 227 11.53 -12.75 -17.06
CA ILE A 227 12.81 -13.42 -17.20
C ILE A 227 12.91 -14.46 -16.08
N THR A 228 12.98 -15.73 -16.46
CA THR A 228 13.01 -16.86 -15.52
C THR A 228 14.10 -17.84 -15.90
N ASP A 229 14.59 -18.61 -14.94
CA ASP A 229 15.47 -19.74 -15.19
C ASP A 229 14.62 -20.99 -15.39
N VAL A 230 14.92 -21.75 -16.45
CA VAL A 230 14.22 -22.98 -16.80
C VAL A 230 15.23 -24.09 -17.05
N PRO A 231 14.88 -25.37 -16.85
CA PRO A 231 15.76 -26.48 -17.23
C PRO A 231 16.15 -26.38 -18.70
N SER A 232 17.43 -26.59 -19.01
CA SER A 232 17.93 -26.62 -20.39
C SER A 232 17.30 -27.75 -21.20
N ILE A 233 17.39 -27.71 -22.53
CA ILE A 233 16.91 -28.82 -23.39
C ILE A 233 17.57 -30.15 -23.02
N THR A 234 18.87 -30.11 -22.73
CA THR A 234 19.63 -31.29 -22.31
C THR A 234 19.12 -31.85 -21.00
N SER A 235 18.91 -30.98 -20.00
CA SER A 235 18.41 -31.40 -18.69
C SER A 235 17.01 -32.02 -18.74
N ARG A 236 16.14 -31.51 -19.62
CA ARG A 236 14.78 -32.04 -19.81
C ARG A 236 14.76 -33.44 -20.40
N ALA A 237 15.78 -33.81 -21.18
CA ALA A 237 15.91 -35.13 -21.81
C ALA A 237 16.66 -36.14 -20.95
N ALA A 238 17.31 -35.69 -19.87
CA ALA A 238 18.13 -36.55 -18.99
C ALA A 238 17.29 -37.49 -18.11
N ASP A 239 17.90 -38.48 -17.55
CA ASP A 239 17.32 -39.41 -16.56
C ASP A 239 17.35 -38.75 -15.15
N PRO A 240 16.47 -39.11 -14.24
CA PRO A 240 15.47 -40.22 -14.36
C PRO A 240 14.22 -39.80 -15.18
N ALA A 241 13.68 -40.77 -15.93
CA ALA A 241 12.54 -40.54 -16.82
C ALA A 241 11.28 -40.06 -16.10
N GLU A 242 11.12 -40.40 -14.82
CA GLU A 242 10.00 -40.01 -13.96
C GLU A 242 9.96 -38.50 -13.71
N LEU A 243 11.09 -37.79 -13.75
CA LEU A 243 11.14 -36.35 -13.57
C LEU A 243 10.93 -35.55 -14.87
N ARG A 244 10.99 -36.20 -16.02
CA ARG A 244 10.78 -35.50 -17.32
C ARG A 244 9.47 -34.74 -17.40
N PRO A 245 8.30 -35.28 -16.97
CA PRO A 245 7.05 -34.51 -16.95
C PRO A 245 7.15 -33.22 -16.14
N PHE A 246 7.87 -33.21 -15.01
CA PHE A 246 8.04 -32.07 -14.13
C PHE A 246 9.03 -31.04 -14.70
N LEU A 247 10.12 -31.50 -15.33
CA LEU A 247 11.10 -30.64 -15.99
C LEU A 247 10.55 -30.04 -17.31
N THR A 248 9.73 -30.78 -18.06
CA THR A 248 9.07 -30.28 -19.27
C THR A 248 7.88 -29.37 -18.96
N ALA A 249 7.44 -29.31 -17.71
CA ALA A 249 6.44 -28.39 -17.23
C ALA A 249 6.91 -26.92 -17.21
N PHE A 250 8.19 -26.66 -17.36
CA PHE A 250 8.70 -25.29 -17.52
C PHE A 250 8.61 -24.82 -19.00
N PRO A 251 8.58 -23.51 -19.29
CA PRO A 251 8.70 -22.97 -20.65
C PRO A 251 9.99 -23.42 -21.34
N LEU A 252 9.96 -23.50 -22.67
CA LEU A 252 11.16 -23.84 -23.46
C LEU A 252 12.20 -22.72 -23.39
N PRO A 253 13.49 -22.99 -23.21
CA PRO A 253 14.50 -21.97 -23.08
C PRO A 253 14.61 -21.10 -24.34
N THR A 254 14.86 -19.81 -24.15
CA THR A 254 15.13 -18.82 -25.21
C THR A 254 16.60 -18.41 -25.27
N GLY A 255 17.34 -18.68 -24.21
CA GLY A 255 18.78 -18.43 -24.09
C GLY A 255 19.64 -19.69 -24.12
N PRO A 256 20.98 -19.53 -24.11
CA PRO A 256 21.91 -20.66 -24.13
C PRO A 256 21.85 -21.48 -22.84
N THR A 257 22.22 -22.76 -22.95
CA THR A 257 22.42 -23.64 -21.79
C THR A 257 23.60 -23.12 -20.95
N ARG A 258 23.40 -23.09 -19.64
CA ARG A 258 24.41 -22.74 -18.65
C ARG A 258 25.06 -24.03 -18.03
N PRO A 259 26.26 -23.92 -17.41
CA PRO A 259 26.90 -25.05 -16.77
C PRO A 259 26.09 -25.70 -15.65
N ASP A 260 25.20 -24.95 -14.97
CA ASP A 260 24.33 -25.43 -13.90
C ASP A 260 23.07 -26.19 -14.37
N GLY A 261 22.99 -26.54 -15.66
CA GLY A 261 21.85 -27.22 -16.24
C GLY A 261 20.62 -26.39 -16.53
N PHE A 262 20.64 -25.08 -16.19
CA PHE A 262 19.60 -24.13 -16.53
C PHE A 262 19.86 -23.43 -17.87
N ALA A 263 18.82 -22.74 -18.35
CA ALA A 263 18.89 -21.74 -19.41
C ALA A 263 17.88 -20.63 -19.11
N GLU A 264 18.09 -19.44 -19.72
CA GLU A 264 17.14 -18.35 -19.56
C GLU A 264 15.90 -18.56 -20.45
N PHE A 265 14.72 -18.29 -19.90
CA PHE A 265 13.49 -18.05 -20.66
C PHE A 265 13.08 -16.61 -20.46
N ALA A 266 12.96 -15.85 -21.56
CA ALA A 266 12.51 -14.46 -21.52
C ALA A 266 11.34 -14.27 -22.51
N SER A 267 10.29 -13.59 -22.06
CA SER A 267 9.09 -13.38 -22.88
C SER A 267 8.39 -12.06 -22.55
N SER A 268 7.81 -11.46 -23.57
CA SER A 268 6.87 -10.34 -23.46
C SER A 268 5.43 -10.87 -23.51
N PHE A 269 4.60 -10.48 -22.54
CA PHE A 269 3.22 -10.92 -22.43
C PHE A 269 2.32 -9.86 -21.81
N ALA A 270 1.04 -10.15 -21.62
CA ALA A 270 0.13 -9.26 -20.92
C ALA A 270 -0.70 -10.02 -19.89
N ASN A 271 -0.85 -9.41 -18.71
CA ASN A 271 -1.75 -9.87 -17.67
C ASN A 271 -3.12 -9.21 -17.82
N PRO A 272 -4.23 -9.97 -17.89
CA PRO A 272 -5.57 -9.39 -17.94
C PRO A 272 -5.98 -8.88 -16.57
N ALA A 273 -6.70 -7.75 -16.54
CA ALA A 273 -7.34 -7.22 -15.34
C ALA A 273 -8.67 -6.54 -15.69
N ARG A 274 -9.64 -6.72 -14.81
CA ARG A 274 -10.96 -6.10 -14.89
C ARG A 274 -11.29 -5.45 -13.56
N HIS A 275 -11.95 -4.31 -13.61
CA HIS A 275 -12.48 -3.66 -12.43
C HIS A 275 -13.78 -2.94 -12.78
N ASP A 276 -14.80 -3.14 -11.95
CA ASP A 276 -16.08 -2.47 -11.99
C ASP A 276 -16.39 -1.91 -10.60
N ILE A 277 -16.59 -0.60 -10.50
CA ILE A 277 -16.97 0.07 -9.28
C ILE A 277 -18.22 0.90 -9.49
N GLY A 278 -19.13 0.87 -8.54
CA GLY A 278 -20.31 1.71 -8.53
C GLY A 278 -20.66 2.19 -7.13
N ASN A 279 -21.22 3.37 -7.05
CA ASN A 279 -21.80 3.88 -5.82
C ASN A 279 -23.11 4.60 -6.10
N ILE A 280 -23.97 4.58 -5.09
CA ILE A 280 -25.19 5.39 -5.02
C ILE A 280 -25.25 6.03 -3.62
N ARG A 281 -25.58 7.31 -3.60
CA ARG A 281 -25.72 8.12 -2.39
C ARG A 281 -27.07 8.83 -2.41
N PHE A 282 -27.73 8.88 -1.28
CA PHE A 282 -28.95 9.65 -1.01
C PHE A 282 -28.71 10.54 0.19
N ASP A 283 -29.07 11.80 0.06
CA ASP A 283 -29.02 12.79 1.13
C ASP A 283 -30.41 13.36 1.31
N HIS A 284 -30.94 13.32 2.55
CA HIS A 284 -32.28 13.80 2.89
C HIS A 284 -32.24 14.74 4.09
N ALA A 285 -32.69 15.94 3.89
CA ALA A 285 -32.90 16.92 4.95
C ALA A 285 -34.33 16.77 5.51
N PHE A 286 -34.46 16.15 6.69
CA PHE A 286 -35.75 16.07 7.40
C PHE A 286 -36.21 17.45 7.84
N THR A 287 -35.26 18.26 8.25
CA THR A 287 -35.46 19.66 8.66
C THR A 287 -34.21 20.47 8.31
N GLU A 288 -34.25 21.77 8.47
CA GLU A 288 -33.04 22.62 8.35
C GLU A 288 -31.92 22.24 9.34
N LYS A 289 -32.26 21.47 10.41
CA LYS A 289 -31.33 21.07 11.47
C LYS A 289 -30.91 19.61 11.38
N SER A 290 -31.60 18.79 10.58
CA SER A 290 -31.37 17.33 10.56
C SER A 290 -31.18 16.83 9.15
N MET A 291 -30.06 16.20 8.89
CA MET A 291 -29.72 15.60 7.60
C MET A 291 -29.28 14.15 7.75
N LEU A 292 -29.84 13.28 6.93
CA LEU A 292 -29.46 11.88 6.79
C LEU A 292 -28.76 11.66 5.46
N GLY A 293 -27.57 11.05 5.49
CA GLY A 293 -26.88 10.54 4.31
C GLY A 293 -26.87 9.03 4.31
N LEU A 294 -27.15 8.41 3.17
CA LEU A 294 -27.03 6.96 2.96
C LEU A 294 -26.20 6.72 1.72
N ARG A 295 -25.22 5.80 1.79
CA ARG A 295 -24.38 5.45 0.66
C ARG A 295 -24.15 3.95 0.59
N TYR A 296 -24.30 3.40 -0.61
CA TYR A 296 -23.88 2.04 -0.94
C TYR A 296 -22.78 2.09 -2.00
N ASN A 297 -21.70 1.36 -1.77
CA ASN A 297 -20.58 1.20 -2.70
C ASN A 297 -20.33 -0.27 -2.94
N PHE A 298 -20.06 -0.65 -4.19
CA PHE A 298 -19.54 -1.96 -4.54
C PHE A 298 -18.33 -1.82 -5.45
N SER A 299 -17.42 -2.75 -5.35
CA SER A 299 -16.29 -2.93 -6.27
C SER A 299 -16.12 -4.41 -6.54
N ASP A 300 -16.02 -4.77 -7.81
CA ASP A 300 -15.80 -6.13 -8.31
C ASP A 300 -14.63 -6.11 -9.28
N SER A 301 -13.64 -6.97 -9.06
CA SER A 301 -12.43 -6.97 -9.87
C SER A 301 -11.81 -8.35 -9.96
N ASP A 302 -11.20 -8.64 -11.09
CA ASP A 302 -10.40 -9.83 -11.34
C ASP A 302 -9.07 -9.47 -12.02
N ALA A 303 -8.04 -10.25 -11.73
CA ALA A 303 -6.74 -10.14 -12.36
C ALA A 303 -6.11 -11.52 -12.53
N GLY A 304 -5.52 -11.75 -13.69
CA GLY A 304 -4.67 -12.91 -13.94
C GLY A 304 -3.21 -12.50 -13.97
N GLN A 305 -2.37 -13.21 -13.24
CA GLN A 305 -0.96 -12.84 -13.10
C GLN A 305 -0.07 -14.03 -13.39
N ARG A 306 0.79 -13.88 -14.38
CA ARG A 306 1.74 -14.87 -14.82
C ARG A 306 3.08 -14.68 -14.12
N GLY A 307 3.66 -15.78 -13.60
CA GLY A 307 4.92 -15.72 -12.89
C GLY A 307 4.86 -15.03 -11.51
N ALA A 308 3.63 -14.92 -10.94
CA ALA A 308 3.43 -14.31 -9.62
C ALA A 308 4.22 -15.04 -8.54
N ALA A 309 4.59 -14.33 -7.49
CA ALA A 309 5.30 -14.85 -6.31
C ALA A 309 6.67 -15.51 -6.61
N GLY A 310 7.25 -15.20 -7.77
CA GLY A 310 8.54 -15.79 -8.17
C GLY A 310 8.43 -17.16 -8.84
N PHE A 311 7.24 -17.54 -9.28
CA PHE A 311 7.06 -18.75 -10.07
C PHE A 311 7.48 -18.57 -11.53
N SER A 312 7.62 -19.68 -12.22
CA SER A 312 7.85 -19.75 -13.66
C SER A 312 6.68 -19.14 -14.45
N LEU A 313 6.95 -18.65 -15.66
CA LEU A 313 5.97 -17.88 -16.44
C LEU A 313 4.76 -18.69 -16.93
N ASN A 314 4.77 -20.00 -16.84
CA ASN A 314 3.59 -20.82 -17.12
C ASN A 314 2.70 -21.04 -15.88
N THR A 315 3.11 -20.62 -14.70
CA THR A 315 2.25 -20.52 -13.52
C THR A 315 1.47 -19.20 -13.57
N THR A 316 0.17 -19.27 -13.48
CA THR A 316 -0.73 -18.11 -13.42
C THR A 316 -1.47 -18.10 -12.09
N ASN A 317 -1.54 -16.95 -11.44
CA ASN A 317 -2.40 -16.72 -10.29
C ASN A 317 -3.61 -15.91 -10.73
N ARG A 318 -4.79 -16.49 -10.61
CA ARG A 318 -6.05 -15.79 -10.82
C ARG A 318 -6.56 -15.27 -9.48
N ILE A 319 -6.85 -13.97 -9.42
CA ILE A 319 -7.32 -13.30 -8.24
C ILE A 319 -8.66 -12.66 -8.53
N ASP A 320 -9.65 -12.91 -7.66
CA ASP A 320 -10.95 -12.28 -7.67
C ASP A 320 -11.13 -11.50 -6.36
N SER A 321 -11.50 -10.23 -6.42
CA SER A 321 -11.74 -9.37 -5.26
C SER A 321 -13.07 -8.66 -5.38
N ARG A 322 -13.89 -8.75 -4.35
CA ARG A 322 -15.18 -8.05 -4.23
C ARG A 322 -15.28 -7.34 -2.90
N SER A 323 -15.60 -6.06 -2.93
CA SER A 323 -15.87 -5.27 -1.74
C SER A 323 -17.23 -4.57 -1.82
N GLN A 324 -17.90 -4.45 -0.68
CA GLN A 324 -19.18 -3.80 -0.54
C GLN A 324 -19.19 -3.01 0.76
N MET A 325 -19.76 -1.81 0.75
CA MET A 325 -19.89 -0.96 1.92
C MET A 325 -21.24 -0.24 1.89
N LEU A 326 -22.03 -0.44 2.92
CA LEU A 326 -23.23 0.32 3.23
C LEU A 326 -22.92 1.25 4.40
N SER A 327 -23.09 2.54 4.22
CA SER A 327 -22.84 3.54 5.25
C SER A 327 -24.03 4.49 5.41
N GLY A 328 -24.25 4.94 6.63
CA GLY A 328 -25.23 5.94 7.00
C GLY A 328 -24.60 7.01 7.89
N SER A 329 -25.01 8.25 7.70
CA SER A 329 -24.63 9.40 8.53
C SER A 329 -25.84 10.22 8.92
N LEU A 330 -25.92 10.62 10.18
CA LEU A 330 -26.93 11.51 10.71
C LEU A 330 -26.24 12.72 11.33
N THR A 331 -26.58 13.91 10.85
CA THR A 331 -26.15 15.17 11.44
C THR A 331 -27.35 15.91 11.99
N HIS A 332 -27.28 16.35 13.26
CA HIS A 332 -28.36 17.09 13.90
C HIS A 332 -27.84 18.26 14.71
N SER A 333 -28.32 19.45 14.40
CA SER A 333 -28.02 20.68 15.15
C SER A 333 -29.08 20.92 16.22
N PHE A 334 -28.77 20.64 17.49
CA PHE A 334 -29.65 20.94 18.62
C PHE A 334 -29.82 22.45 18.77
N SER A 335 -28.76 23.21 18.57
CA SER A 335 -28.74 24.67 18.62
C SER A 335 -27.71 25.21 17.64
N ALA A 336 -27.55 26.52 17.56
CA ALA A 336 -26.51 27.18 16.78
C ALA A 336 -25.07 26.82 17.29
N THR A 337 -24.96 26.30 18.50
CA THR A 337 -23.67 25.99 19.14
C THR A 337 -23.46 24.51 19.42
N THR A 338 -24.49 23.66 19.20
CA THR A 338 -24.39 22.23 19.54
C THR A 338 -24.77 21.36 18.35
N LEU A 339 -23.81 20.54 17.90
CA LEU A 339 -23.92 19.63 16.75
C LEU A 339 -23.71 18.19 17.19
N LEU A 340 -24.60 17.29 16.78
CA LEU A 340 -24.46 15.84 16.87
C LEU A 340 -24.14 15.29 15.49
N GLU A 341 -23.17 14.40 15.43
CA GLU A 341 -22.80 13.63 14.24
C GLU A 341 -22.73 12.14 14.59
N LEU A 342 -23.44 11.31 13.84
CA LEU A 342 -23.45 9.86 13.99
C LEU A 342 -23.15 9.21 12.65
N TRP A 343 -22.33 8.17 12.66
CA TRP A 343 -22.00 7.37 11.47
C TRP A 343 -22.09 5.89 11.82
N ALA A 344 -22.64 5.13 10.91
CA ALA A 344 -22.67 3.67 10.98
C ALA A 344 -22.29 3.08 9.64
N ASN A 345 -21.52 2.00 9.63
CA ASN A 345 -21.29 1.26 8.40
C ASN A 345 -21.20 -0.24 8.64
N TYR A 346 -21.62 -0.97 7.62
CA TYR A 346 -21.36 -2.38 7.44
C TYR A 346 -20.60 -2.59 6.16
N SER A 347 -19.44 -3.26 6.25
CA SER A 347 -18.56 -3.49 5.11
C SER A 347 -18.21 -4.96 4.99
N ARG A 348 -18.02 -5.40 3.75
CA ARG A 348 -17.62 -6.77 3.41
C ARG A 348 -16.58 -6.75 2.31
N ALA A 349 -15.49 -7.50 2.49
CA ALA A 349 -14.51 -7.78 1.45
C ALA A 349 -14.32 -9.29 1.31
N ARG A 350 -14.26 -9.77 0.07
CA ARG A 350 -13.90 -11.16 -0.26
C ARG A 350 -12.78 -11.12 -1.27
N VAL A 351 -11.77 -11.94 -1.04
CA VAL A 351 -10.68 -12.19 -1.99
C VAL A 351 -10.52 -13.69 -2.14
N SER A 352 -10.37 -14.16 -3.37
CA SER A 352 -10.00 -15.54 -3.66
C SER A 352 -8.87 -15.55 -4.69
N SER A 353 -8.02 -16.56 -4.64
CA SER A 353 -6.99 -16.81 -5.63
C SER A 353 -6.90 -18.29 -5.96
N ALA A 354 -6.44 -18.57 -7.19
CA ALA A 354 -6.18 -19.92 -7.67
C ALA A 354 -4.91 -19.91 -8.50
N TYR A 355 -4.01 -20.84 -8.18
CA TYR A 355 -2.81 -21.07 -8.98
C TYR A 355 -3.04 -22.17 -10.00
N LEU A 356 -2.79 -21.84 -11.26
CA LEU A 356 -3.00 -22.69 -12.41
C LEU A 356 -1.73 -22.77 -13.23
N LEU A 357 -1.49 -23.94 -13.82
CA LEU A 357 -0.42 -24.17 -14.76
C LEU A 357 -0.96 -24.20 -16.19
N ASP A 358 -0.27 -23.57 -17.13
CA ASP A 358 -0.66 -23.60 -18.54
C ASP A 358 0.53 -23.93 -19.48
N GLU A 359 0.27 -24.06 -20.77
CA GLU A 359 1.26 -24.43 -21.80
C GLU A 359 2.07 -23.23 -22.32
N PHE A 360 2.13 -22.15 -21.58
CA PHE A 360 2.84 -20.94 -22.01
C PHE A 360 4.32 -21.21 -22.25
N GLY A 361 4.83 -20.66 -23.37
CA GLY A 361 6.22 -20.83 -23.77
C GLY A 361 6.60 -22.26 -24.19
N GLY A 362 5.63 -23.12 -24.54
CA GLY A 362 5.86 -24.51 -24.89
C GLY A 362 6.06 -25.46 -23.71
N ALA A 363 5.59 -25.06 -22.53
CA ALA A 363 5.52 -25.93 -21.38
C ALA A 363 4.50 -27.07 -21.62
N THR A 364 4.70 -28.19 -20.95
CA THR A 364 3.75 -29.33 -20.93
C THR A 364 3.16 -29.43 -19.53
N VAL A 365 1.83 -29.36 -19.41
CA VAL A 365 1.18 -29.47 -18.10
C VAL A 365 1.22 -30.91 -17.59
N PRO A 366 1.91 -31.20 -16.48
CA PRO A 366 1.97 -32.58 -15.95
C PRO A 366 0.66 -32.92 -15.23
N VAL A 367 0.38 -34.21 -15.15
CA VAL A 367 -0.69 -34.72 -14.30
C VAL A 367 -0.12 -34.91 -12.90
N VAL A 368 -0.67 -34.14 -11.93
CA VAL A 368 -0.30 -34.27 -10.52
C VAL A 368 -1.49 -34.81 -9.72
N SER A 369 -1.18 -35.66 -8.74
CA SER A 369 -2.20 -36.35 -7.93
C SER A 369 -2.70 -35.47 -6.74
N ALA A 370 -1.89 -34.50 -6.33
CA ALA A 370 -2.22 -33.60 -5.21
C ALA A 370 -3.13 -32.48 -5.65
N SER A 371 -4.01 -32.03 -4.77
CA SER A 371 -4.90 -30.88 -5.01
C SER A 371 -4.13 -29.56 -5.16
N GLY A 372 -2.98 -29.41 -4.46
CA GLY A 372 -2.00 -28.35 -4.64
C GLY A 372 -0.61 -28.95 -4.75
N PHE A 373 0.14 -28.57 -5.78
CA PHE A 373 1.49 -29.09 -6.01
C PHE A 373 2.46 -28.00 -6.43
N THR A 374 3.63 -27.98 -5.80
CA THR A 374 4.74 -27.09 -6.14
C THR A 374 5.99 -27.90 -6.43
N PHE A 375 6.61 -27.61 -7.57
CA PHE A 375 7.92 -28.15 -7.95
C PHE A 375 8.92 -26.98 -8.04
N ASP A 376 9.96 -27.02 -7.24
CA ASP A 376 10.92 -25.91 -7.09
C ASP A 376 12.35 -26.41 -7.33
N LEU A 377 13.08 -25.72 -8.20
CA LEU A 377 14.47 -25.96 -8.52
C LEU A 377 15.44 -24.96 -7.87
N ASN A 378 14.95 -24.14 -6.93
CA ASN A 378 15.73 -23.19 -6.12
C ASN A 378 16.61 -22.22 -6.92
N SER A 379 16.11 -21.74 -8.08
CA SER A 379 16.78 -20.70 -8.88
C SER A 379 15.81 -19.55 -9.17
N ARG A 380 16.21 -18.59 -10.01
CA ARG A 380 15.40 -17.40 -10.32
C ARG A 380 14.09 -17.77 -10.99
N ASN A 381 12.99 -17.66 -10.25
CA ASN A 381 11.65 -17.99 -10.74
C ASN A 381 11.57 -19.38 -11.39
N SER A 382 12.25 -20.34 -10.81
CA SER A 382 12.38 -21.72 -11.28
C SER A 382 11.49 -22.72 -10.53
N ALA A 383 10.39 -22.23 -10.00
CA ALA A 383 9.33 -23.06 -9.43
C ALA A 383 8.05 -22.95 -10.27
N TRP A 384 7.24 -24.00 -10.29
CA TRP A 384 5.87 -23.91 -10.77
C TRP A 384 4.90 -24.48 -9.73
N MET A 385 3.68 -23.94 -9.75
CA MET A 385 2.61 -24.32 -8.82
C MET A 385 1.32 -24.56 -9.58
N SER A 386 0.55 -25.54 -9.13
CA SER A 386 -0.76 -25.87 -9.69
C SER A 386 -1.71 -26.33 -8.61
N GLY A 387 -2.99 -26.00 -8.74
CA GLY A 387 -4.08 -26.54 -7.94
C GLY A 387 -4.26 -25.92 -6.54
N THR A 388 -3.45 -24.95 -6.14
CA THR A 388 -3.60 -24.28 -4.85
C THR A 388 -4.69 -23.20 -4.94
N GLU A 389 -5.72 -23.33 -4.12
CA GLU A 389 -6.82 -22.35 -4.04
C GLU A 389 -6.99 -21.84 -2.61
N GLU A 390 -7.30 -20.55 -2.49
CA GLU A 390 -7.57 -19.89 -1.22
C GLU A 390 -8.72 -18.88 -1.35
N SER A 391 -9.49 -18.69 -0.28
CA SER A 391 -10.48 -17.62 -0.24
C SER A 391 -10.63 -17.06 1.17
N ASN A 392 -10.75 -15.75 1.28
CA ASN A 392 -10.96 -15.06 2.54
C ASN A 392 -12.12 -14.09 2.43
N LEU A 393 -12.86 -13.98 3.52
CA LEU A 393 -13.99 -13.10 3.66
C LEU A 393 -13.83 -12.29 4.93
N GLN A 394 -13.88 -10.98 4.83
CA GLN A 394 -13.85 -10.09 5.97
C GLN A 394 -15.13 -9.28 6.06
N ARG A 395 -15.65 -9.13 7.28
CA ARG A 395 -16.81 -8.30 7.59
C ARG A 395 -16.44 -7.30 8.66
N GLN A 396 -16.95 -6.09 8.53
CA GLN A 396 -16.76 -5.03 9.51
C GLN A 396 -18.10 -4.37 9.84
N PHE A 397 -18.33 -4.16 11.11
CA PHE A 397 -19.32 -3.20 11.61
C PHE A 397 -18.58 -2.09 12.37
N ASN A 398 -18.92 -0.85 12.08
CA ASN A 398 -18.37 0.31 12.77
C ASN A 398 -19.48 1.31 13.07
N LEU A 399 -19.49 1.80 14.30
CA LEU A 399 -20.36 2.87 14.77
C LEU A 399 -19.48 3.97 15.38
N ARG A 400 -19.64 5.20 14.96
CA ARG A 400 -18.96 6.39 15.46
C ARG A 400 -19.96 7.48 15.79
N GLY A 401 -19.72 8.22 16.86
CA GLY A 401 -20.53 9.37 17.21
C GLY A 401 -19.70 10.48 17.84
N SER A 402 -20.08 11.72 17.60
CA SER A 402 -19.48 12.89 18.25
C SER A 402 -20.49 13.99 18.50
N VAL A 403 -20.27 14.75 19.57
CA VAL A 403 -20.98 15.97 19.91
C VAL A 403 -19.97 17.11 19.98
N SER A 404 -20.23 18.17 19.22
CA SER A 404 -19.45 19.39 19.21
C SER A 404 -20.24 20.51 19.90
N ILE A 405 -19.60 21.28 20.79
CA ILE A 405 -20.20 22.35 21.58
C ILE A 405 -19.30 23.59 21.49
N LEU A 406 -19.85 24.66 20.93
CA LEU A 406 -19.21 25.97 20.92
C LEU A 406 -19.61 26.74 22.18
N ASN A 407 -18.63 27.20 22.98
CA ASN A 407 -18.87 28.02 24.16
C ASN A 407 -17.82 29.14 24.24
N GLY A 408 -18.19 30.34 23.83
CA GLY A 408 -17.29 31.46 23.73
C GLY A 408 -16.11 31.19 22.78
N HIS A 409 -14.91 31.14 23.33
CA HIS A 409 -13.67 30.88 22.59
C HIS A 409 -13.28 29.41 22.55
N HIS A 410 -14.06 28.52 23.11
CA HIS A 410 -13.84 27.09 23.20
C HIS A 410 -14.75 26.31 22.24
N SER A 411 -14.16 25.33 21.59
CA SER A 411 -14.87 24.35 20.76
C SER A 411 -14.60 22.96 21.32
N PHE A 412 -15.47 22.51 22.21
CA PHE A 412 -15.40 21.17 22.78
C PHE A 412 -15.95 20.14 21.81
N LYS A 413 -15.25 19.01 21.68
CA LYS A 413 -15.75 17.84 20.94
C LYS A 413 -15.53 16.56 21.76
N PHE A 414 -16.63 15.83 21.98
CA PHE A 414 -16.62 14.55 22.68
C PHE A 414 -17.15 13.48 21.75
N GLY A 415 -16.58 12.29 21.84
CA GLY A 415 -17.07 11.22 20.99
C GLY A 415 -16.45 9.88 21.27
N GLY A 416 -16.87 8.92 20.47
CA GLY A 416 -16.36 7.57 20.55
C GLY A 416 -16.66 6.76 19.31
N ASP A 417 -16.04 5.62 19.21
CA ASP A 417 -16.32 4.68 18.14
C ASP A 417 -16.14 3.23 18.60
N VAL A 418 -16.99 2.37 18.07
CA VAL A 418 -16.98 0.91 18.27
C VAL A 418 -16.75 0.26 16.93
N ARG A 419 -15.83 -0.71 16.88
CA ARG A 419 -15.56 -1.51 15.69
C ARG A 419 -15.58 -2.99 16.03
N ARG A 420 -16.21 -3.77 15.18
CA ARG A 420 -16.13 -5.23 15.18
C ARG A 420 -15.69 -5.68 13.78
N LEU A 421 -14.57 -6.40 13.73
CA LEU A 421 -14.03 -6.98 12.52
C LEU A 421 -14.06 -8.49 12.65
N SER A 422 -14.60 -9.19 11.64
CA SER A 422 -14.79 -10.65 11.66
C SER A 422 -14.26 -11.22 10.34
N PRO A 423 -12.96 -11.47 10.23
CA PRO A 423 -12.43 -12.22 9.11
C PRO A 423 -12.85 -13.69 9.22
N ARG A 424 -13.11 -14.29 8.08
CA ARG A 424 -13.22 -15.73 7.89
C ARG A 424 -12.12 -16.15 6.93
N ILE A 425 -11.12 -16.82 7.46
CA ILE A 425 -10.04 -17.40 6.70
C ILE A 425 -10.58 -18.70 6.12
N GLY A 426 -10.69 -18.77 4.78
CA GLY A 426 -11.23 -19.95 4.10
C GLY A 426 -10.27 -21.13 4.15
N LEU A 427 -10.78 -22.28 3.76
CA LEU A 427 -9.97 -23.47 3.55
C LEU A 427 -8.90 -23.17 2.50
N ARG A 428 -7.71 -23.64 2.77
CA ARG A 428 -6.61 -23.72 1.82
C ARG A 428 -6.49 -25.16 1.37
N THR A 429 -6.30 -25.40 0.08
CA THR A 429 -6.04 -26.75 -0.44
C THR A 429 -4.76 -27.32 0.16
N SER A 430 -4.77 -28.61 0.49
CA SER A 430 -3.56 -29.33 0.87
C SER A 430 -2.54 -29.23 -0.27
N GLU A 431 -1.27 -29.07 0.09
CA GLU A 431 -0.21 -28.75 -0.84
C GLU A 431 0.98 -29.69 -0.62
N GLU A 432 1.51 -30.20 -1.71
CA GLU A 432 2.75 -30.94 -1.72
C GLU A 432 3.84 -30.12 -2.40
N ASN A 433 4.92 -29.83 -1.68
CA ASN A 433 6.04 -29.05 -2.15
C ASN A 433 7.28 -29.93 -2.28
N VAL A 434 7.80 -30.06 -3.50
CA VAL A 434 9.02 -30.79 -3.80
C VAL A 434 10.10 -29.79 -4.19
N LEU A 435 11.14 -29.70 -3.40
CA LEU A 435 12.26 -28.80 -3.60
C LEU A 435 13.52 -29.58 -3.97
N PHE A 436 14.21 -29.15 -5.00
CA PHE A 436 15.55 -29.54 -5.38
C PHE A 436 16.50 -28.34 -5.30
N ASP A 437 17.75 -28.60 -4.95
CA ASP A 437 18.79 -27.57 -4.91
C ASP A 437 19.51 -27.49 -6.27
N GLY A 438 18.77 -27.06 -7.27
CA GLY A 438 19.19 -26.98 -8.65
C GLY A 438 18.78 -28.16 -9.53
N VAL A 439 19.02 -27.98 -10.84
CA VAL A 439 18.73 -29.02 -11.85
C VAL A 439 19.61 -30.27 -11.65
N GLU A 440 20.89 -30.10 -11.29
CA GLU A 440 21.81 -31.24 -11.08
C GLU A 440 21.31 -32.18 -9.98
N GLN A 441 20.84 -31.60 -8.86
CA GLN A 441 20.25 -32.43 -7.81
C GLN A 441 18.94 -33.08 -8.27
N ALA A 442 18.09 -32.35 -9.01
CA ALA A 442 16.87 -32.94 -9.55
C ALA A 442 17.16 -34.18 -10.41
N LEU A 443 18.23 -34.13 -11.21
CA LEU A 443 18.63 -35.30 -12.04
C LEU A 443 19.14 -36.50 -11.22
N THR A 444 19.45 -36.38 -9.94
CA THR A 444 19.74 -37.54 -9.06
C THR A 444 18.45 -38.26 -8.64
N GLY A 445 17.28 -37.67 -8.84
CA GLY A 445 16.00 -38.18 -8.37
C GLY A 445 15.76 -38.05 -6.87
N VAL A 446 16.67 -37.41 -6.14
CA VAL A 446 16.59 -37.23 -4.68
C VAL A 446 16.28 -35.77 -4.37
N ALA A 447 15.06 -35.48 -3.91
CA ALA A 447 14.68 -34.16 -3.51
C ALA A 447 15.44 -33.67 -2.26
N ALA A 448 15.82 -32.40 -2.24
CA ALA A 448 16.39 -31.78 -1.05
C ALA A 448 15.35 -31.75 0.09
N ARG A 449 14.07 -31.61 -0.27
CA ARG A 449 12.97 -31.62 0.68
C ARG A 449 11.65 -31.92 0.01
N ILE A 450 10.81 -32.68 0.70
CA ILE A 450 9.40 -32.91 0.35
C ILE A 450 8.56 -32.48 1.56
N ASN A 451 7.68 -31.51 1.39
CA ASN A 451 6.75 -31.06 2.42
C ASN A 451 5.32 -31.37 1.99
N GLN A 452 4.58 -32.00 2.86
CA GLN A 452 3.12 -32.10 2.71
C GLN A 452 2.48 -31.16 3.70
N LEU A 453 1.78 -30.14 3.19
CA LEU A 453 1.07 -29.16 3.98
C LEU A 453 -0.41 -29.49 3.95
N SER A 454 -0.96 -29.89 5.07
CA SER A 454 -2.40 -30.06 5.26
C SER A 454 -2.91 -28.89 6.09
N PHE A 455 -4.00 -28.27 5.64
CA PHE A 455 -4.59 -27.13 6.31
C PHE A 455 -5.90 -27.58 6.97
N ALA A 456 -6.06 -27.24 8.25
CA ALA A 456 -7.31 -27.46 8.97
C ALA A 456 -8.36 -26.42 8.52
N ASP A 457 -9.62 -26.62 8.96
CA ASP A 457 -10.72 -25.68 8.71
C ASP A 457 -10.34 -24.24 9.05
N GLY A 458 -10.82 -23.31 8.22
CA GLY A 458 -10.48 -21.91 8.34
C GLY A 458 -10.86 -21.28 9.68
N GLN A 459 -10.01 -20.42 10.20
CA GLN A 459 -10.26 -19.72 11.47
C GLN A 459 -11.18 -18.51 11.29
N ASN A 460 -11.92 -18.18 12.34
CA ASN A 460 -12.84 -17.06 12.38
C ASN A 460 -12.52 -16.11 13.55
N PRO A 461 -11.35 -15.44 13.58
CA PRO A 461 -11.04 -14.54 14.67
C PRO A 461 -11.99 -13.33 14.67
N VAL A 462 -12.30 -12.81 15.86
CA VAL A 462 -13.12 -11.61 16.00
C VAL A 462 -12.33 -10.53 16.75
N PHE A 463 -12.06 -9.43 16.06
CA PHE A 463 -11.43 -8.25 16.61
C PHE A 463 -12.49 -7.25 17.06
N LYS A 464 -12.37 -6.76 18.28
CA LYS A 464 -13.24 -5.74 18.84
C LYS A 464 -12.41 -4.56 19.30
N SER A 465 -12.89 -3.36 19.14
CA SER A 465 -12.26 -2.18 19.72
C SER A 465 -13.30 -1.12 20.06
N LEU A 466 -13.03 -0.42 21.17
CA LEU A 466 -13.80 0.71 21.67
C LEU A 466 -12.81 1.86 21.89
N SER A 467 -13.21 3.04 21.45
CA SER A 467 -12.43 4.25 21.69
C SER A 467 -13.32 5.38 22.18
N LEU A 468 -12.84 6.18 23.11
CA LEU A 468 -13.50 7.40 23.58
C LEU A 468 -12.52 8.56 23.48
N PHE A 469 -13.02 9.75 23.17
CA PHE A 469 -12.18 10.95 23.13
C PHE A 469 -12.89 12.19 23.64
N ALA A 470 -12.06 13.13 24.12
CA ALA A 470 -12.45 14.47 24.45
C ALA A 470 -11.37 15.44 23.97
N GLN A 471 -11.77 16.53 23.33
CA GLN A 471 -10.87 17.58 22.85
C GLN A 471 -11.48 18.95 23.07
N ASP A 472 -10.61 19.95 23.18
CA ASP A 472 -10.95 21.36 23.15
C ASP A 472 -10.05 22.09 22.16
N GLU A 473 -10.65 22.90 21.33
CA GLU A 473 -9.98 23.90 20.51
C GLU A 473 -10.25 25.27 21.10
N TRP A 474 -9.24 25.83 21.76
CA TRP A 474 -9.31 27.12 22.42
C TRP A 474 -8.72 28.22 21.56
N GLN A 475 -9.59 29.11 21.06
CA GLN A 475 -9.20 30.34 20.37
C GLN A 475 -8.89 31.41 21.41
N GLN A 476 -7.70 31.33 22.04
CA GLN A 476 -7.30 32.24 23.11
C GLN A 476 -7.28 33.71 22.68
N SER A 477 -6.92 33.96 21.42
CA SER A 477 -6.95 35.31 20.82
C SER A 477 -7.09 35.19 19.31
N GLY A 478 -7.26 36.31 18.59
CA GLY A 478 -7.24 36.30 17.13
C GLY A 478 -5.96 35.71 16.51
N ARG A 479 -4.87 35.60 17.29
CA ARG A 479 -3.56 35.12 16.81
C ARG A 479 -3.09 33.83 17.43
N LEU A 480 -3.71 33.35 18.50
CA LEU A 480 -3.32 32.14 19.21
C LEU A 480 -4.47 31.16 19.31
N LYS A 481 -4.26 29.99 18.74
CA LYS A 481 -5.12 28.81 18.87
C LYS A 481 -4.36 27.68 19.54
N VAL A 482 -4.97 27.08 20.56
CA VAL A 482 -4.46 25.90 21.27
C VAL A 482 -5.48 24.78 21.11
N THR A 483 -5.01 23.59 20.74
CA THR A 483 -5.82 22.39 20.68
C THR A 483 -5.25 21.37 21.65
N TYR A 484 -6.07 20.77 22.48
CA TYR A 484 -5.63 19.72 23.39
C TYR A 484 -6.75 18.73 23.65
N GLY A 485 -6.37 17.51 24.05
CA GLY A 485 -7.34 16.50 24.39
C GLY A 485 -6.70 15.15 24.63
N VAL A 486 -7.54 14.18 24.86
CA VAL A 486 -7.14 12.81 25.14
C VAL A 486 -8.06 11.83 24.44
N ARG A 487 -7.47 10.74 23.97
CA ARG A 487 -8.19 9.58 23.47
C ARG A 487 -7.83 8.36 24.32
N TRP A 488 -8.81 7.53 24.62
CA TRP A 488 -8.64 6.25 25.28
C TRP A 488 -8.96 5.14 24.31
N GLU A 489 -8.09 4.13 24.22
CA GLU A 489 -8.20 3.01 23.30
C GLU A 489 -8.31 1.69 24.06
N LEU A 490 -9.33 0.90 23.77
CA LEU A 490 -9.50 -0.46 24.24
C LEU A 490 -9.56 -1.42 23.07
N ALA A 491 -8.56 -2.29 22.94
CA ALA A 491 -8.51 -3.35 21.96
C ALA A 491 -8.03 -4.64 22.62
N PRO A 492 -8.95 -5.48 23.09
CA PRO A 492 -8.59 -6.80 23.61
C PRO A 492 -7.99 -7.67 22.49
N PRO A 493 -7.24 -8.72 22.83
CA PRO A 493 -6.80 -9.71 21.86
C PRO A 493 -7.99 -10.25 21.05
N PRO A 494 -7.79 -10.67 19.80
CA PRO A 494 -8.86 -11.28 19.03
C PRO A 494 -9.37 -12.54 19.73
N SER A 495 -10.68 -12.72 19.74
CA SER A 495 -11.27 -14.00 20.12
C SER A 495 -11.07 -15.00 18.97
N ILE A 496 -10.57 -16.17 19.29
CA ILE A 496 -10.41 -17.29 18.37
C ILE A 496 -11.38 -18.40 18.79
N ASP A 497 -11.68 -19.31 17.86
CA ASP A 497 -12.53 -20.46 18.15
C ASP A 497 -11.85 -21.35 19.20
N GLU A 498 -12.60 -21.88 20.18
CA GLU A 498 -12.06 -22.72 21.26
C GLU A 498 -11.34 -24.00 20.77
N ALA A 499 -11.63 -24.40 19.54
CA ALA A 499 -10.97 -25.52 18.90
C ALA A 499 -9.49 -25.27 18.57
N PHE A 500 -9.06 -23.99 18.55
CA PHE A 500 -7.69 -23.58 18.23
C PHE A 500 -6.97 -23.10 19.49
N ALA A 501 -6.27 -24.01 20.12
CA ALA A 501 -5.36 -23.65 21.18
C ALA A 501 -4.09 -23.03 20.59
N VAL A 502 -3.72 -21.86 21.05
CA VAL A 502 -2.44 -21.23 20.76
C VAL A 502 -1.51 -21.51 21.93
N ASP A 503 -0.39 -22.15 21.66
CA ASP A 503 0.64 -22.32 22.67
C ASP A 503 1.24 -20.97 23.02
N GLN A 504 1.40 -20.71 24.32
CA GLN A 504 2.00 -19.48 24.84
C GLN A 504 3.38 -19.79 25.39
N VAL A 505 4.28 -18.88 25.25
CA VAL A 505 5.54 -18.87 25.98
C VAL A 505 5.28 -18.19 27.32
N ASP A 506 5.34 -18.93 28.43
CA ASP A 506 5.06 -18.40 29.76
C ASP A 506 6.13 -17.38 30.18
N ASP A 507 7.36 -17.66 29.83
CA ASP A 507 8.49 -16.75 30.04
C ASP A 507 9.37 -16.69 28.77
N PRO A 508 9.44 -15.52 28.12
CA PRO A 508 10.28 -15.34 26.95
C PRO A 508 11.77 -15.59 27.18
N ALA A 509 12.25 -15.49 28.42
CA ALA A 509 13.65 -15.72 28.76
C ALA A 509 14.00 -17.22 28.88
N THR A 510 13.07 -18.02 29.37
CA THR A 510 13.26 -19.47 29.55
C THR A 510 12.66 -20.30 28.44
N LEU A 511 11.84 -19.66 27.57
CA LEU A 511 11.09 -20.29 26.47
C LEU A 511 10.22 -21.48 26.94
N ASN A 512 9.72 -21.39 28.17
CA ASN A 512 8.83 -22.39 28.70
C ASN A 512 7.47 -22.28 28.02
N ILE A 513 7.02 -23.32 27.38
CA ILE A 513 5.76 -23.37 26.61
C ILE A 513 4.66 -23.89 27.53
N VAL A 514 3.63 -23.09 27.69
CA VAL A 514 2.40 -23.47 28.42
C VAL A 514 1.29 -23.74 27.43
N THR A 515 0.76 -24.92 27.49
CA THR A 515 -0.34 -25.35 26.61
C THR A 515 -1.63 -24.65 26.99
N ARG A 516 -2.24 -23.93 26.02
CA ARG A 516 -3.63 -23.50 25.98
C ARG A 516 -4.07 -22.39 26.92
N ALA A 517 -3.91 -21.14 26.46
CA ALA A 517 -4.65 -20.05 27.07
C ALA A 517 -5.90 -19.71 26.24
N SER A 518 -6.96 -19.31 26.91
CA SER A 518 -8.21 -18.82 26.30
C SER A 518 -8.05 -17.45 25.64
N SER A 519 -6.87 -16.82 25.71
CA SER A 519 -6.57 -15.50 25.17
C SER A 519 -5.11 -15.42 24.73
N LEU A 520 -4.85 -14.82 23.58
CA LEU A 520 -3.49 -14.68 22.99
C LEU A 520 -2.55 -13.84 23.88
N TRP A 521 -3.07 -12.81 24.57
CA TRP A 521 -2.36 -11.96 25.52
C TRP A 521 -3.33 -11.27 26.47
N LYS A 522 -2.83 -10.61 27.52
CA LYS A 522 -3.64 -9.88 28.50
C LYS A 522 -4.14 -8.55 27.95
N THR A 523 -5.44 -8.25 28.09
CA THR A 523 -6.01 -6.95 27.72
C THR A 523 -5.41 -5.82 28.55
N THR A 524 -5.01 -4.75 27.89
CA THR A 524 -4.54 -3.52 28.55
C THR A 524 -5.62 -2.44 28.52
N PHE A 525 -5.80 -1.75 29.68
CA PHE A 525 -6.85 -0.73 29.85
C PHE A 525 -6.31 0.70 29.96
N LEU A 526 -5.02 0.87 30.23
CA LEU A 526 -4.40 2.19 30.45
C LEU A 526 -3.79 2.76 29.15
N ASN A 527 -4.54 2.68 28.06
CA ASN A 527 -4.07 3.14 26.74
C ASN A 527 -4.59 4.56 26.48
N PHE A 528 -4.11 5.53 27.23
CA PHE A 528 -4.43 6.95 27.05
C PHE A 528 -3.47 7.61 26.09
N ALA A 529 -4.01 8.33 25.11
CA ALA A 529 -3.30 9.04 24.03
C ALA A 529 -3.52 10.56 24.15
N PRO A 530 -2.80 11.26 25.05
CA PRO A 530 -2.86 12.72 25.14
C PRO A 530 -2.25 13.37 23.89
N ARG A 531 -2.81 14.50 23.49
CA ARG A 531 -2.38 15.28 22.33
C ARG A 531 -2.54 16.76 22.59
N ALA A 532 -1.60 17.56 22.09
CA ALA A 532 -1.64 19.00 22.18
C ALA A 532 -1.03 19.63 20.93
N GLY A 533 -1.60 20.74 20.52
CA GLY A 533 -1.14 21.54 19.38
C GLY A 533 -1.31 23.01 19.63
N VAL A 534 -0.46 23.82 18.99
CA VAL A 534 -0.51 25.28 19.06
C VAL A 534 -0.30 25.86 17.67
N ALA A 535 -1.02 26.92 17.36
CA ALA A 535 -0.80 27.75 16.19
C ALA A 535 -0.74 29.22 16.64
N TYR A 536 0.34 29.91 16.27
CA TYR A 536 0.55 31.31 16.59
C TYR A 536 0.87 32.12 15.33
N GLN A 537 0.10 33.16 15.10
CA GLN A 537 0.26 34.09 13.99
C GLN A 537 1.04 35.34 14.44
N PHE A 538 2.29 35.46 13.96
CA PHE A 538 3.13 36.62 14.30
C PHE A 538 2.66 37.88 13.60
N PHE A 539 2.34 37.81 12.32
CA PHE A 539 1.89 38.92 11.49
C PHE A 539 0.58 38.58 10.83
N ASP A 540 -0.37 39.56 10.83
CA ASP A 540 -1.72 39.43 10.28
C ASP A 540 -1.90 40.10 8.92
N LYS A 541 -0.83 40.69 8.35
CA LYS A 541 -0.87 41.28 7.01
C LYS A 541 -0.99 40.16 5.98
N THR A 542 -2.09 40.17 5.25
CA THR A 542 -2.44 39.15 4.22
C THR A 542 -1.35 38.89 3.17
N SER A 543 -0.41 39.84 2.99
CA SER A 543 0.69 39.67 2.02
C SER A 543 1.98 39.10 2.61
N HIS A 544 2.15 39.05 3.93
CA HIS A 544 3.38 38.60 4.59
C HIS A 544 3.06 37.90 5.91
N GLU A 545 2.08 37.06 5.86
CA GLU A 545 1.64 36.30 7.01
C GLU A 545 2.69 35.28 7.44
N LEU A 546 3.00 35.25 8.75
CA LEU A 546 3.91 34.27 9.35
C LEU A 546 3.19 33.52 10.46
N VAL A 547 3.08 32.20 10.32
CA VAL A 547 2.43 31.32 11.27
C VAL A 547 3.40 30.25 11.74
N LEU A 548 3.60 30.17 13.05
CA LEU A 548 4.27 29.05 13.72
C LEU A 548 3.22 28.05 14.18
N ARG A 549 3.43 26.77 13.90
CA ARG A 549 2.63 25.69 14.41
C ARG A 549 3.51 24.64 15.05
N GLY A 550 2.99 23.99 16.07
CA GLY A 550 3.65 22.88 16.70
C GLY A 550 2.66 21.95 17.35
N GLY A 551 3.00 20.70 17.46
CA GLY A 551 2.15 19.73 18.12
C GLY A 551 2.92 18.51 18.56
N VAL A 552 2.36 17.82 19.56
CA VAL A 552 2.85 16.56 20.09
C VAL A 552 1.67 15.66 20.44
N GLY A 553 1.81 14.37 20.20
CA GLY A 553 0.75 13.43 20.55
C GLY A 553 1.21 11.99 20.59
N ILE A 554 0.46 11.20 21.36
CA ILE A 554 0.58 9.74 21.40
C ILE A 554 -0.53 9.15 20.56
N LEU A 555 -0.20 8.19 19.68
CA LEU A 555 -1.13 7.46 18.87
C LEU A 555 -0.91 5.96 19.07
N TYR A 556 -1.95 5.24 19.46
CA TYR A 556 -1.89 3.79 19.56
C TYR A 556 -2.17 3.14 18.21
N ASP A 557 -1.32 2.17 17.85
CA ASP A 557 -1.62 1.18 16.82
C ASP A 557 -2.32 -0.01 17.49
N LEU A 558 -3.44 -0.44 16.94
CA LEU A 558 -4.17 -1.56 17.54
C LEU A 558 -3.53 -2.92 17.27
N GLY A 559 -2.48 -2.98 16.44
CA GLY A 559 -1.75 -4.21 16.11
C GLY A 559 -2.61 -5.29 15.45
N GLN A 560 -3.75 -4.89 14.86
CA GLN A 560 -4.73 -5.84 14.30
C GLN A 560 -4.16 -6.59 13.10
N ASP A 561 -3.37 -5.92 12.26
CA ASP A 561 -2.71 -6.53 11.11
C ASP A 561 -1.84 -7.70 11.52
N ARG A 562 -0.93 -7.45 12.46
CA ARG A 562 0.01 -8.43 12.94
C ARG A 562 -0.66 -9.59 13.65
N SER A 563 -1.59 -9.30 14.55
CA SER A 563 -2.32 -10.34 15.25
C SER A 563 -3.19 -11.17 14.29
N GLY A 564 -3.75 -10.55 13.26
CA GLY A 564 -4.48 -11.25 12.20
C GLY A 564 -3.60 -12.17 11.38
N ASP A 565 -2.43 -11.69 10.96
CA ASP A 565 -1.44 -12.49 10.23
C ASP A 565 -0.97 -13.69 11.03
N ILE A 566 -0.68 -13.51 12.31
CA ILE A 566 -0.21 -14.60 13.17
C ILE A 566 -1.33 -15.60 13.39
N VAL A 567 -2.54 -15.16 13.73
CA VAL A 567 -3.69 -16.07 13.89
C VAL A 567 -3.97 -16.82 12.58
N ALA A 568 -3.88 -16.16 11.43
CA ALA A 568 -4.05 -16.81 10.13
C ALA A 568 -2.99 -17.87 9.83
N ASN A 569 -1.78 -17.71 10.36
CA ASN A 569 -0.66 -18.64 10.15
C ASN A 569 -0.48 -19.66 11.28
N THR A 570 -1.20 -19.53 12.39
CA THR A 570 -1.21 -20.48 13.51
C THR A 570 -2.13 -21.68 13.24
N ILE A 571 -2.59 -21.87 12.02
CA ILE A 571 -3.32 -23.07 11.64
C ILE A 571 -2.43 -24.26 12.00
N PRO A 572 -2.93 -25.28 12.71
CA PRO A 572 -2.12 -26.42 13.05
C PRO A 572 -1.59 -27.03 11.76
N PHE A 573 -0.30 -26.85 11.54
CA PHE A 573 0.42 -27.59 10.54
C PHE A 573 0.41 -29.04 10.99
N VAL A 574 -0.38 -29.86 10.34
CA VAL A 574 -0.17 -31.30 10.43
C VAL A 574 1.02 -31.60 9.52
N SER A 575 2.23 -31.37 10.04
CA SER A 575 3.44 -31.80 9.35
C SER A 575 3.56 -33.32 9.44
N GLY A 576 4.17 -33.93 8.43
CA GLY A 576 4.64 -35.30 8.51
C GLY A 576 5.62 -35.50 9.68
N PRO A 577 6.15 -36.70 9.90
CA PRO A 577 6.95 -37.03 11.06
C PRO A 577 8.21 -36.16 11.13
N GLY A 578 8.31 -35.32 12.13
CA GLY A 578 9.46 -34.52 12.50
C GLY A 578 9.22 -33.01 12.46
N VAL A 579 9.09 -32.42 13.61
CA VAL A 579 9.28 -31.03 13.97
C VAL A 579 8.21 -30.01 13.53
N LEU A 580 7.55 -29.45 14.53
CA LEU A 580 6.53 -28.42 14.38
C LEU A 580 7.13 -27.01 14.56
N PRO A 581 6.88 -26.04 13.68
CA PRO A 581 7.13 -24.65 14.01
C PRO A 581 6.13 -24.18 15.06
N LEU A 582 6.61 -23.62 16.16
CA LEU A 582 5.75 -23.01 17.14
C LEU A 582 5.62 -21.51 16.85
N LEU A 583 4.38 -21.03 16.71
CA LEU A 583 4.06 -19.62 16.67
C LEU A 583 3.48 -19.20 18.02
N ALA A 584 4.14 -18.30 18.72
CA ALA A 584 3.75 -17.90 20.06
C ALA A 584 3.71 -16.37 20.22
N PHE A 585 2.95 -15.94 21.20
CA PHE A 585 2.88 -14.55 21.65
C PHE A 585 3.42 -14.42 23.06
N ASP A 586 4.10 -13.30 23.31
CA ASP A 586 4.35 -12.87 24.69
C ASP A 586 2.99 -12.63 25.37
N PRO A 587 2.65 -13.32 26.46
CA PRO A 587 1.37 -13.15 27.14
C PRO A 587 1.18 -11.75 27.73
N GLN A 588 2.24 -10.95 27.84
CA GLN A 588 2.23 -9.58 28.36
C GLN A 588 2.28 -8.53 27.25
N LEU A 589 1.98 -8.90 25.99
CA LEU A 589 1.91 -7.95 24.87
C LEU A 589 1.05 -6.73 25.22
N LYS A 590 1.55 -5.56 24.86
CA LYS A 590 0.88 -4.27 25.03
C LYS A 590 0.63 -3.66 23.65
N LEU A 591 -0.37 -2.79 23.56
CA LEU A 591 -0.60 -2.07 22.31
C LEU A 591 0.64 -1.25 21.93
N PRO A 592 1.10 -1.34 20.68
CA PRO A 592 2.12 -0.45 20.14
C PRO A 592 1.64 1.00 20.15
N TYR A 593 2.56 1.94 20.29
CA TYR A 593 2.23 3.35 20.15
C TYR A 593 3.35 4.14 19.48
N VAL A 594 2.98 5.29 18.96
CA VAL A 594 3.90 6.23 18.34
C VAL A 594 3.77 7.58 19.01
N ILE A 595 4.91 8.19 19.32
CA ILE A 595 5.01 9.57 19.76
C ILE A 595 5.36 10.40 18.54
N ASN A 596 4.42 11.23 18.09
CA ASN A 596 4.62 12.15 16.98
C ASN A 596 4.74 13.58 17.50
N TRP A 597 5.68 14.34 16.95
CA TRP A 597 5.73 15.77 17.15
C TRP A 597 6.23 16.49 15.90
N ASN A 598 5.81 17.72 15.75
CA ASN A 598 6.22 18.57 14.64
C ASN A 598 6.29 20.03 15.04
N VAL A 599 7.16 20.76 14.35
CA VAL A 599 7.19 22.22 14.36
C VAL A 599 7.25 22.68 12.92
N SER A 600 6.39 23.64 12.55
CA SER A 600 6.33 24.17 11.20
C SER A 600 6.22 25.68 11.20
N LEU A 601 6.90 26.30 10.25
CA LEU A 601 6.86 27.74 9.98
C LEU A 601 6.30 27.94 8.58
N ARG A 602 5.16 28.62 8.48
CA ARG A 602 4.53 28.98 7.21
C ARG A 602 4.67 30.46 6.98
N GLN A 603 5.26 30.83 5.84
CA GLN A 603 5.39 32.19 5.35
C GLN A 603 4.49 32.41 4.13
N GLY A 604 3.55 33.31 4.23
CA GLY A 604 2.79 33.82 3.07
C GLY A 604 3.69 34.71 2.21
N LEU A 605 3.71 34.44 0.91
CA LEU A 605 4.41 35.19 -0.13
C LEU A 605 3.39 35.90 -1.02
N GLY A 606 2.77 36.93 -0.51
CA GLY A 606 1.57 37.57 -1.08
C GLY A 606 0.30 36.83 -0.66
N THR A 607 -0.79 37.00 -1.43
CA THR A 607 -2.10 36.41 -1.10
C THR A 607 -2.33 35.00 -1.64
N LEU A 608 -1.47 34.56 -2.52
CA LEU A 608 -1.69 33.35 -3.33
C LEU A 608 -0.58 32.30 -3.24
N GLN A 609 0.49 32.59 -2.51
CA GLN A 609 1.64 31.70 -2.42
C GLN A 609 2.03 31.50 -0.96
N ASP A 610 2.42 30.30 -0.64
CA ASP A 610 2.86 29.91 0.70
C ASP A 610 4.12 29.06 0.61
N LEU A 611 5.08 29.34 1.48
CA LEU A 611 6.24 28.52 1.73
C LEU A 611 6.16 28.00 3.16
N THR A 612 6.21 26.68 3.33
CA THR A 612 6.20 26.07 4.66
C THR A 612 7.44 25.20 4.85
N ALA A 613 8.13 25.40 5.96
CA ALA A 613 9.20 24.53 6.42
C ALA A 613 8.74 23.82 7.70
N SER A 614 8.81 22.50 7.72
CA SER A 614 8.36 21.66 8.83
C SER A 614 9.46 20.70 9.24
N TYR A 615 9.72 20.61 10.53
CA TYR A 615 10.48 19.50 11.11
C TYR A 615 9.52 18.54 11.77
N VAL A 616 9.59 17.27 11.36
CA VAL A 616 8.68 16.22 11.81
C VAL A 616 9.49 15.09 12.42
N SER A 617 9.06 14.61 13.58
CA SER A 617 9.64 13.45 14.24
C SER A 617 8.55 12.48 14.68
N SER A 618 8.86 11.20 14.54
CA SER A 618 7.97 10.11 14.90
C SER A 618 8.79 8.99 15.54
N SER A 619 8.43 8.56 16.74
CA SER A 619 9.11 7.48 17.46
C SER A 619 8.11 6.39 17.84
N GLY A 620 8.23 5.23 17.18
CA GLY A 620 7.42 4.06 17.47
C GLY A 620 8.01 3.26 18.63
N LYS A 621 7.15 2.87 19.55
CA LYS A 621 7.51 2.13 20.76
C LYS A 621 6.62 0.92 20.94
N ARG A 622 7.18 -0.16 21.49
CA ARG A 622 6.48 -1.43 21.71
C ARG A 622 5.91 -1.99 20.42
N LEU A 623 6.55 -1.71 19.26
CA LEU A 623 6.10 -2.26 18.01
C LEU A 623 6.18 -3.78 18.04
N PHE A 624 5.22 -4.45 17.44
CA PHE A 624 5.25 -5.90 17.38
C PHE A 624 6.45 -6.35 16.55
N HIS A 625 7.22 -7.25 17.12
CA HIS A 625 8.41 -7.85 16.56
C HIS A 625 8.29 -9.36 16.69
N THR A 626 8.42 -10.09 15.58
CA THR A 626 8.45 -11.55 15.63
C THR A 626 9.90 -12.01 15.47
N GLU A 627 10.39 -12.69 16.46
CA GLU A 627 11.72 -13.28 16.52
C GLU A 627 11.61 -14.75 16.11
N THR A 628 12.52 -15.21 15.29
CA THR A 628 12.66 -16.64 14.99
C THR A 628 13.84 -17.16 15.78
N LEU A 629 13.58 -18.02 16.75
CA LEU A 629 14.56 -18.63 17.63
C LEU A 629 14.78 -20.07 17.19
N LEU A 630 16.01 -20.40 16.78
CA LEU A 630 16.38 -21.75 16.35
C LEU A 630 16.91 -22.55 17.53
N ASN A 631 16.57 -23.85 17.57
CA ASN A 631 17.17 -24.83 18.47
C ASN A 631 17.22 -24.42 19.95
N GLN A 632 16.26 -23.60 20.38
CA GLN A 632 16.17 -23.15 21.77
C GLN A 632 15.37 -24.12 22.65
N ASN A 633 14.62 -25.03 22.03
CA ASN A 633 13.83 -26.06 22.70
C ASN A 633 13.94 -27.37 21.88
N PRO A 634 14.26 -28.52 22.50
CA PRO A 634 14.40 -29.80 21.82
C PRO A 634 13.12 -30.33 21.16
N ASP A 635 11.95 -29.82 21.59
CA ASP A 635 10.65 -30.27 21.07
C ASP A 635 10.26 -29.51 19.79
N PHE A 636 10.97 -28.43 19.42
CA PHE A 636 10.66 -27.59 18.26
C PHE A 636 11.94 -27.16 17.53
N ASP A 637 11.97 -27.26 16.22
CA ASP A 637 13.10 -26.80 15.42
C ASP A 637 13.26 -25.29 15.50
N PHE A 638 12.14 -24.56 15.51
CA PHE A 638 12.16 -23.12 15.72
C PHE A 638 10.87 -22.60 16.35
N LEU A 639 11.03 -21.58 17.11
CA LEU A 639 9.97 -20.80 17.73
C LEU A 639 9.89 -19.42 17.06
N ARG A 640 8.73 -19.03 16.58
CA ARG A 640 8.42 -17.66 16.19
C ARG A 640 7.67 -16.97 17.32
N LEU A 641 8.38 -16.15 18.09
CA LEU A 641 7.84 -15.43 19.23
C LEU A 641 7.54 -13.97 18.85
N THR A 642 6.29 -13.54 19.03
CA THR A 642 5.91 -12.13 18.86
C THR A 642 5.98 -11.41 20.19
N THR A 643 6.79 -10.36 20.25
CA THR A 643 7.08 -9.52 21.41
C THR A 643 6.83 -8.04 21.13
N ASN A 644 7.01 -7.18 22.15
CA ASN A 644 6.99 -5.72 22.03
C ASN A 644 8.40 -5.08 21.88
N ARG A 645 9.38 -5.80 21.34
CA ARG A 645 10.76 -5.33 21.20
C ARG A 645 11.02 -4.47 19.96
N GLY A 646 10.00 -4.21 19.14
CA GLY A 646 10.11 -3.36 17.97
C GLY A 646 10.19 -1.87 18.33
N ASP A 647 11.14 -1.16 17.73
CA ASP A 647 11.33 0.30 17.85
C ASP A 647 11.56 0.92 16.48
N SER A 648 11.06 2.15 16.32
CA SER A 648 11.33 2.96 15.11
C SER A 648 11.55 4.43 15.46
N ASP A 649 12.40 5.11 14.71
CA ASP A 649 12.62 6.55 14.78
C ASP A 649 12.66 7.15 13.39
N TYR A 650 11.87 8.20 13.18
CA TYR A 650 11.84 8.98 11.96
C TYR A 650 12.09 10.45 12.28
N ARG A 651 12.88 11.11 11.43
CA ARG A 651 13.16 12.56 11.49
C ARG A 651 13.23 13.10 10.09
N ALA A 652 12.56 14.23 9.84
CA ALA A 652 12.57 14.84 8.52
C ALA A 652 12.46 16.35 8.57
N LEU A 653 13.16 17.00 7.64
CA LEU A 653 12.86 18.35 7.20
C LEU A 653 12.02 18.26 5.93
N GLN A 654 10.85 18.88 5.95
CA GLN A 654 9.90 18.93 4.86
C GLN A 654 9.69 20.40 4.46
N ILE A 655 9.92 20.72 3.20
CA ILE A 655 9.71 22.06 2.65
C ILE A 655 8.64 21.96 1.57
N THR A 656 7.60 22.77 1.66
CA THR A 656 6.53 22.82 0.67
C THR A 656 6.34 24.23 0.16
N TYR A 657 6.12 24.32 -1.15
CA TYR A 657 5.67 25.54 -1.82
C TYR A 657 4.32 25.27 -2.45
N ASP A 658 3.35 26.11 -2.13
CA ASP A 658 1.99 26.06 -2.68
C ASP A 658 1.67 27.38 -3.36
N ARG A 659 1.17 27.32 -4.59
CA ARG A 659 0.67 28.48 -5.32
C ARG A 659 -0.73 28.21 -5.83
N ARG A 660 -1.68 28.96 -5.28
CA ARG A 660 -3.09 28.90 -5.70
C ARG A 660 -3.27 29.51 -7.08
N LYS A 661 -4.24 28.98 -7.79
CA LYS A 661 -4.52 29.34 -9.18
C LYS A 661 -4.72 30.83 -9.35
N THR A 662 -3.85 31.44 -10.15
CA THR A 662 -3.99 32.83 -10.61
C THR A 662 -3.44 32.97 -12.03
N LYS A 663 -4.12 33.73 -12.87
CA LYS A 663 -3.75 33.88 -14.31
C LYS A 663 -3.53 32.53 -15.00
N GLY A 664 -4.35 31.54 -14.64
CA GLY A 664 -4.27 30.20 -15.18
C GLY A 664 -3.22 29.27 -14.58
N PHE A 665 -2.31 29.76 -13.72
CA PHE A 665 -1.22 28.96 -13.17
C PHE A 665 -1.48 28.55 -11.72
N ASP A 666 -1.30 27.25 -11.44
CA ASP A 666 -1.47 26.58 -10.16
C ASP A 666 -0.32 25.57 -9.98
N ALA A 667 0.32 25.51 -8.82
CA ALA A 667 1.48 24.66 -8.62
C ALA A 667 1.72 24.28 -7.16
N PHE A 668 2.23 23.10 -6.96
CA PHE A 668 2.70 22.59 -5.67
C PHE A 668 4.07 21.91 -5.85
N ALA A 669 4.97 22.13 -4.93
CA ALA A 669 6.25 21.46 -4.87
C ALA A 669 6.59 21.08 -3.42
N SER A 670 7.20 19.94 -3.23
CA SER A 670 7.60 19.43 -1.92
C SER A 670 8.98 18.80 -2.00
N TYR A 671 9.80 19.12 -1.02
CA TYR A 671 11.08 18.46 -0.79
C TYR A 671 11.12 17.90 0.62
N THR A 672 11.51 16.63 0.74
CA THR A 672 11.68 15.93 2.01
C THR A 672 13.11 15.42 2.12
N TRP A 673 13.78 15.78 3.21
CA TRP A 673 15.03 15.18 3.64
C TRP A 673 14.78 14.42 4.93
N ALA A 674 14.84 13.08 4.86
CA ALA A 674 14.42 12.22 5.95
C ALA A 674 15.46 11.16 6.33
N GLN A 675 15.35 10.70 7.56
CA GLN A 675 15.99 9.51 8.09
C GLN A 675 14.95 8.66 8.81
N SER A 676 14.87 7.40 8.45
CA SER A 676 14.01 6.41 9.10
C SER A 676 14.85 5.22 9.54
N LEU A 677 14.85 4.94 10.83
CA LEU A 677 15.58 3.83 11.44
C LEU A 677 14.59 2.96 12.20
N ASP A 678 14.70 1.65 12.08
CA ASP A 678 13.94 0.70 12.88
C ASP A 678 14.74 -0.60 13.08
N ASN A 679 14.25 -1.49 13.89
CA ASN A 679 14.73 -2.86 13.99
C ASN A 679 13.74 -3.84 13.33
N VAL A 680 12.57 -3.37 12.90
CA VAL A 680 11.57 -4.16 12.18
C VAL A 680 10.67 -3.25 11.35
N SER A 681 10.78 -3.31 10.03
CA SER A 681 10.03 -2.43 9.11
C SER A 681 8.62 -2.93 8.78
N TYR A 682 8.41 -4.23 8.81
CA TYR A 682 7.12 -4.87 8.48
C TYR A 682 6.64 -5.77 9.60
N ASP A 683 5.33 -5.84 9.73
CA ASP A 683 4.67 -6.69 10.70
C ASP A 683 4.47 -8.14 10.23
N SER A 684 4.90 -8.49 9.02
CA SER A 684 4.67 -9.80 8.45
C SER A 684 5.36 -10.93 9.21
N ALA A 685 4.57 -11.92 9.63
CA ALA A 685 5.07 -13.11 10.33
C ALA A 685 5.80 -14.09 9.42
N ARG A 686 5.64 -13.94 8.10
CA ARG A 686 5.97 -15.03 7.18
C ARG A 686 7.46 -15.18 6.87
N ARG A 687 8.23 -14.09 6.90
CA ARG A 687 9.63 -14.13 6.49
C ARG A 687 10.48 -13.18 7.32
N VAL A 688 10.69 -13.57 8.55
CA VAL A 688 11.59 -12.82 9.43
C VAL A 688 13.02 -13.21 9.08
N ILE A 689 13.85 -12.21 8.79
CA ILE A 689 15.30 -12.37 8.89
C ILE A 689 15.54 -12.80 10.32
N MET A 690 16.26 -13.90 10.49
CA MET A 690 16.53 -14.40 11.83
C MET A 690 17.29 -13.36 12.62
N THR A 691 16.67 -12.92 13.69
CA THR A 691 17.30 -12.03 14.65
C THR A 691 18.08 -12.88 15.64
N SER A 692 19.17 -12.31 16.11
CA SER A 692 19.73 -12.75 17.38
C SER A 692 18.71 -12.41 18.50
N ILE A 693 18.87 -13.00 19.67
CA ILE A 693 18.06 -12.69 20.87
C ILE A 693 18.09 -11.18 21.21
N ASP A 694 19.03 -10.43 20.66
CA ASP A 694 19.14 -8.98 20.79
C ASP A 694 18.59 -8.25 19.55
N PRO A 695 17.38 -7.64 19.61
CA PRO A 695 16.81 -6.87 18.52
C PRO A 695 17.62 -5.63 18.13
N ALA A 696 18.54 -5.16 18.99
CA ALA A 696 19.43 -4.04 18.67
C ALA A 696 20.37 -4.36 17.52
N PHE A 697 20.67 -5.63 17.30
CA PHE A 697 21.49 -6.09 16.18
C PHE A 697 20.85 -5.83 14.81
N ASP A 698 19.51 -5.75 14.75
CA ASP A 698 18.76 -5.46 13.53
C ASP A 698 18.43 -3.96 13.39
N ARG A 699 19.00 -3.08 14.22
CA ARG A 699 18.82 -1.65 14.08
C ARG A 699 19.51 -1.13 12.81
N GLY A 700 18.71 -0.57 11.89
CA GLY A 700 19.21 -0.06 10.61
C GLY A 700 18.20 0.84 9.92
N PRO A 701 18.51 1.34 8.71
CA PRO A 701 17.52 2.05 7.89
C PRO A 701 16.27 1.20 7.67
N SER A 702 15.08 1.84 7.77
CA SER A 702 13.82 1.16 7.46
C SER A 702 13.76 0.76 5.99
N ASP A 703 13.11 -0.34 5.64
CA ASP A 703 12.98 -0.82 4.26
C ASP A 703 12.34 0.22 3.32
N PHE A 704 11.56 1.12 3.87
CA PHE A 704 10.91 2.23 3.16
C PHE A 704 11.64 3.57 3.34
N GLU A 705 12.88 3.61 3.83
CA GLU A 705 13.65 4.85 3.96
C GLU A 705 13.93 5.44 2.57
N ILE A 706 13.56 6.70 2.37
CA ILE A 706 13.98 7.55 1.26
C ILE A 706 14.66 8.77 1.84
N ARG A 707 15.98 8.91 1.60
CA ARG A 707 16.77 10.00 2.17
C ARG A 707 16.39 11.37 1.60
N HIS A 708 16.18 11.45 0.29
CA HIS A 708 15.81 12.65 -0.44
C HIS A 708 14.65 12.36 -1.37
N GLN A 709 13.61 13.16 -1.30
CA GLN A 709 12.45 13.07 -2.20
C GLN A 709 12.02 14.47 -2.59
N PHE A 710 11.83 14.67 -3.89
CA PHE A 710 11.26 15.87 -4.48
C PHE A 710 10.04 15.48 -5.30
N THR A 711 8.90 16.08 -5.01
CA THR A 711 7.63 15.79 -5.69
C THR A 711 6.86 17.07 -5.92
N GLY A 712 5.97 17.05 -6.90
CA GLY A 712 5.06 18.15 -7.09
C GLY A 712 4.21 17.99 -8.34
N TRP A 713 3.40 19.01 -8.56
CA TRP A 713 2.56 19.13 -9.74
C TRP A 713 2.41 20.60 -10.14
N LEU A 714 2.07 20.80 -11.41
CA LEU A 714 1.69 22.10 -11.94
C LEU A 714 0.49 21.95 -12.89
N SER A 715 -0.33 22.98 -12.96
CA SER A 715 -1.41 23.13 -13.92
C SER A 715 -1.36 24.54 -14.50
N TYR A 716 -1.35 24.65 -15.83
CA TYR A 716 -1.31 25.92 -16.52
C TYR A 716 -2.33 26.02 -17.65
N ASP A 717 -3.31 26.88 -17.50
CA ASP A 717 -4.25 27.22 -18.55
C ASP A 717 -3.55 28.17 -19.55
N LEU A 718 -3.33 27.71 -20.75
CA LEU A 718 -2.61 28.46 -21.78
C LEU A 718 -3.45 29.68 -22.24
N PRO A 719 -2.87 30.87 -22.29
CA PRO A 719 -3.54 32.02 -22.85
C PRO A 719 -3.76 31.83 -24.36
N ALA A 720 -4.92 32.23 -24.83
CA ALA A 720 -5.20 32.18 -26.27
C ALA A 720 -4.33 33.20 -27.02
N PRO A 721 -3.42 32.80 -27.91
CA PRO A 721 -2.56 33.75 -28.62
C PRO A 721 -3.33 34.58 -29.66
N VAL A 722 -4.50 34.09 -30.09
CA VAL A 722 -5.38 34.76 -31.05
C VAL A 722 -6.70 35.08 -30.38
N THR A 723 -7.14 36.35 -30.45
CA THR A 723 -8.34 36.83 -29.74
C THR A 723 -9.62 36.84 -30.57
N ARG A 724 -9.53 36.65 -31.91
CA ARG A 724 -10.68 36.75 -32.82
C ARG A 724 -10.68 35.65 -33.88
N GLY A 725 -11.86 35.37 -34.46
CA GLY A 725 -12.07 34.46 -35.58
C GLY A 725 -11.89 32.96 -35.20
N ILE A 726 -11.66 32.14 -36.25
CA ILE A 726 -11.45 30.68 -36.11
C ILE A 726 -10.18 30.39 -35.33
N GLY A 727 -9.13 31.21 -35.49
CA GLY A 727 -7.90 31.08 -34.73
C GLY A 727 -8.10 31.16 -33.20
N ASN A 728 -8.98 32.04 -32.73
CA ASN A 728 -9.35 32.09 -31.32
C ASN A 728 -10.09 30.80 -30.89
N LYS A 729 -11.03 30.34 -31.72
CA LYS A 729 -11.75 29.09 -31.41
C LYS A 729 -10.82 27.89 -31.29
N LEU A 730 -9.73 27.85 -32.06
CA LEU A 730 -8.75 26.75 -32.05
C LEU A 730 -7.72 26.88 -30.93
N SER A 731 -7.33 28.09 -30.54
CA SER A 731 -6.25 28.34 -29.56
C SER A 731 -6.69 28.51 -28.12
N ARG A 732 -7.98 28.68 -27.84
CA ARG A 732 -8.50 28.88 -26.48
C ARG A 732 -8.74 27.57 -25.73
N ASN A 733 -8.75 27.66 -24.39
CA ASN A 733 -9.11 26.60 -23.45
C ASN A 733 -8.17 25.39 -23.49
N TRP A 734 -6.93 25.59 -23.88
CA TRP A 734 -5.87 24.62 -23.69
C TRP A 734 -5.26 24.72 -22.30
N ALA A 735 -4.84 23.61 -21.74
CA ALA A 735 -4.07 23.57 -20.52
C ALA A 735 -3.01 22.48 -20.56
N VAL A 736 -1.93 22.71 -19.83
CA VAL A 736 -0.87 21.73 -19.58
C VAL A 736 -0.81 21.43 -18.11
N ASP A 737 -0.88 20.17 -17.78
CA ASP A 737 -0.76 19.69 -16.40
C ASP A 737 0.43 18.75 -16.31
N SER A 738 1.14 18.74 -15.18
CA SER A 738 2.31 17.88 -14.98
C SER A 738 2.40 17.39 -13.55
N ILE A 739 2.90 16.17 -13.40
CA ILE A 739 3.35 15.60 -12.13
C ILE A 739 4.84 15.26 -12.29
N PHE A 740 5.61 15.55 -11.24
CA PHE A 740 7.03 15.17 -11.20
C PHE A 740 7.38 14.52 -9.87
N ILE A 741 8.25 13.51 -9.95
CA ILE A 741 8.78 12.79 -8.80
C ILE A 741 10.26 12.47 -9.03
N ALA A 742 11.07 12.75 -8.03
CA ALA A 742 12.46 12.33 -7.95
C ALA A 742 12.76 11.86 -6.53
N ARG A 743 13.34 10.67 -6.40
CA ARG A 743 13.70 10.14 -5.09
C ARG A 743 15.03 9.41 -5.12
N SER A 744 15.76 9.46 -4.00
CA SER A 744 16.95 8.65 -3.78
C SER A 744 16.60 7.16 -3.71
N ALA A 745 17.64 6.32 -3.85
CA ALA A 745 17.51 4.87 -3.80
C ALA A 745 17.06 4.37 -2.41
N ARG A 746 16.31 3.25 -2.42
CA ARG A 746 15.91 2.51 -1.22
C ARG A 746 17.05 1.68 -0.66
N PRO A 747 16.97 1.30 0.63
CA PRO A 747 17.90 0.36 1.24
C PRO A 747 17.75 -1.05 0.66
N LEU A 748 18.88 -1.79 0.68
CA LEU A 748 18.97 -3.20 0.29
C LEU A 748 19.71 -4.00 1.35
N ASN A 749 19.35 -5.29 1.49
CA ASN A 749 20.08 -6.31 2.23
C ASN A 749 20.64 -7.37 1.31
N VAL A 750 21.86 -7.83 1.56
CA VAL A 750 22.35 -9.11 1.06
C VAL A 750 22.16 -10.14 2.16
N LEU A 751 21.73 -11.33 1.79
CA LEU A 751 21.38 -12.43 2.68
C LEU A 751 22.10 -13.71 2.26
N TYR A 752 22.14 -14.67 3.16
CA TYR A 752 22.42 -16.05 2.82
C TYR A 752 21.37 -16.96 3.47
N MET A 753 21.16 -18.13 2.90
CA MET A 753 20.16 -19.08 3.34
C MET A 753 20.77 -20.15 4.23
N ILE A 754 20.08 -20.49 5.30
CA ILE A 754 20.34 -21.67 6.11
C ILE A 754 19.17 -22.62 5.88
N PRO A 755 19.39 -23.85 5.43
CA PRO A 755 18.37 -24.89 5.45
C PRO A 755 17.95 -25.15 6.88
N THR A 756 16.67 -25.23 7.12
CA THR A 756 16.08 -25.69 8.39
C THR A 756 15.15 -26.84 8.09
N SER A 757 14.82 -27.63 9.09
CA SER A 757 13.85 -28.72 8.95
C SER A 757 12.50 -28.29 8.37
N PHE A 758 12.14 -27.00 8.48
CA PHE A 758 10.85 -26.48 8.05
C PHE A 758 10.94 -25.40 6.97
N GLY A 759 12.04 -25.22 6.32
CA GLY A 759 12.19 -24.18 5.32
C GLY A 759 13.60 -23.62 5.29
N VAL A 760 13.69 -22.35 4.97
CA VAL A 760 14.96 -21.64 4.96
C VAL A 760 14.92 -20.46 5.92
N ALA A 761 15.97 -20.28 6.66
CA ALA A 761 16.23 -19.07 7.42
C ALA A 761 17.19 -18.17 6.63
N TYR A 762 17.07 -16.87 6.83
CA TYR A 762 17.88 -15.88 6.13
C TYR A 762 18.67 -15.06 7.14
N LEU A 763 19.99 -15.03 6.95
CA LEU A 763 20.94 -14.28 7.76
C LEU A 763 21.72 -13.29 6.87
N ARG A 764 22.38 -12.32 7.46
CA ARG A 764 23.26 -11.40 6.75
C ARG A 764 24.69 -11.99 6.71
N PRO A 765 25.42 -11.83 5.60
CA PRO A 765 26.79 -12.29 5.45
C PRO A 765 27.80 -11.36 6.15
N ASP A 766 29.04 -11.79 6.17
CA ASP A 766 30.17 -10.92 6.44
C ASP A 766 30.57 -10.14 5.19
N VAL A 767 31.03 -8.90 5.39
CA VAL A 767 31.64 -8.08 4.35
C VAL A 767 33.13 -8.33 4.29
N VAL A 768 33.63 -8.67 3.10
CA VAL A 768 35.07 -8.84 2.86
C VAL A 768 35.72 -7.48 2.71
N ARG A 769 36.60 -7.15 3.67
CA ARG A 769 37.28 -5.83 3.66
C ARG A 769 38.16 -5.68 2.42
N GLY A 770 38.14 -4.50 1.81
CA GLY A 770 38.92 -4.17 0.62
C GLY A 770 38.23 -4.46 -0.70
N ASN A 771 37.18 -5.24 -0.72
CA ASN A 771 36.37 -5.46 -1.93
C ASN A 771 35.31 -4.37 -2.09
N SER A 772 35.17 -3.85 -3.33
CA SER A 772 34.05 -2.94 -3.65
C SER A 772 32.72 -3.69 -3.54
N LEU A 773 31.73 -3.08 -2.88
CA LEU A 773 30.38 -3.67 -2.73
C LEU A 773 29.63 -3.74 -4.06
N PHE A 774 29.97 -2.88 -5.02
CA PHE A 774 29.37 -2.82 -6.35
C PHE A 774 30.44 -2.96 -7.44
N LEU A 775 30.10 -3.63 -8.52
CA LEU A 775 30.84 -3.67 -9.77
C LEU A 775 30.15 -2.78 -10.78
N SER A 776 30.96 -2.00 -11.53
CA SER A 776 30.49 -1.31 -12.73
C SER A 776 30.37 -2.33 -13.86
N ASP A 777 29.20 -2.44 -14.45
CA ASP A 777 28.93 -3.38 -15.54
C ASP A 777 27.91 -2.74 -16.52
N PRO A 778 28.38 -2.19 -17.63
CA PRO A 778 27.52 -1.50 -18.58
C PRO A 778 26.53 -2.41 -19.31
N LEU A 779 26.69 -3.72 -19.21
CA LEU A 779 25.79 -4.69 -19.84
C LEU A 779 24.56 -5.02 -18.99
N VAL A 780 24.58 -4.69 -17.71
CA VAL A 780 23.43 -4.92 -16.82
C VAL A 780 22.60 -3.65 -16.65
N ALA A 781 21.35 -3.84 -16.25
CA ALA A 781 20.42 -2.78 -15.96
C ALA A 781 20.98 -1.78 -14.93
N GLY A 782 20.96 -0.50 -15.29
CA GLY A 782 21.49 0.56 -14.44
C GLY A 782 23.03 0.65 -14.38
N GLY A 783 23.75 -0.13 -15.19
CA GLY A 783 25.23 -0.07 -15.32
C GLY A 783 26.01 -0.55 -14.11
N ARG A 784 25.36 -1.24 -13.15
CA ARG A 784 26.02 -1.76 -11.94
C ARG A 784 25.30 -2.96 -11.36
N ARG A 785 26.06 -3.80 -10.67
CA ARG A 785 25.55 -4.92 -9.87
C ARG A 785 26.31 -5.06 -8.56
N LEU A 786 25.76 -5.81 -7.60
CA LEU A 786 26.51 -6.17 -6.41
C LEU A 786 27.69 -7.10 -6.76
N ASN A 787 28.77 -6.93 -6.01
CA ASN A 787 29.96 -7.77 -6.14
C ASN A 787 29.83 -9.01 -5.24
N PRO A 788 29.63 -10.22 -5.77
CA PRO A 788 29.52 -11.41 -4.93
C PRO A 788 30.77 -11.65 -4.08
N ALA A 789 31.97 -11.30 -4.59
CA ALA A 789 33.21 -11.44 -3.84
C ALA A 789 33.36 -10.48 -2.64
N ALA A 790 32.45 -9.53 -2.49
CA ALA A 790 32.42 -8.63 -1.34
C ALA A 790 31.71 -9.22 -0.12
N PHE A 791 31.11 -10.41 -0.26
CA PHE A 791 30.31 -11.02 0.79
C PHE A 791 30.73 -12.47 0.98
N VAL A 792 30.76 -12.92 2.23
CA VAL A 792 31.09 -14.31 2.59
C VAL A 792 30.15 -14.82 3.68
N VAL A 793 29.75 -16.08 3.58
CA VAL A 793 28.95 -16.74 4.61
C VAL A 793 29.80 -16.89 5.87
N PRO A 794 29.35 -16.42 7.05
CA PRO A 794 30.10 -16.55 8.29
C PRO A 794 30.31 -18.02 8.68
N GLU A 795 31.40 -18.34 9.32
CA GLU A 795 31.61 -19.64 9.96
C GLU A 795 30.57 -19.88 11.06
N GLY A 796 30.07 -21.09 11.18
CA GLY A 796 29.08 -21.46 12.20
C GLY A 796 27.63 -21.00 11.96
N LEU A 797 27.31 -20.59 10.74
CA LEU A 797 25.93 -20.22 10.35
C LEU A 797 25.25 -19.20 11.30
N GLN A 798 25.89 -18.05 11.51
CA GLN A 798 25.46 -16.96 12.38
C GLN A 798 25.30 -15.66 11.63
N GLN A 799 24.67 -14.64 12.25
CA GLN A 799 24.59 -13.30 11.67
C GLN A 799 25.99 -12.71 11.44
N GLY A 800 26.25 -12.32 10.18
CA GLY A 800 27.49 -11.65 9.80
C GLY A 800 27.49 -10.15 10.16
N ASN A 801 28.59 -9.48 9.81
CA ASN A 801 28.85 -8.08 10.15
C ASN A 801 28.21 -7.07 9.17
N LEU A 802 27.56 -7.51 8.09
CA LEU A 802 26.82 -6.60 7.21
C LEU A 802 25.66 -5.96 7.97
N SER A 803 25.68 -4.64 8.14
CA SER A 803 24.60 -3.93 8.80
C SER A 803 23.31 -4.00 7.98
N ARG A 804 22.16 -4.10 8.67
CA ARG A 804 20.85 -4.17 8.03
C ARG A 804 20.62 -2.92 7.15
N ASN A 805 20.18 -3.16 5.91
CA ASN A 805 19.78 -2.09 4.98
C ASN A 805 20.89 -1.05 4.69
N SER A 806 22.14 -1.45 4.76
CA SER A 806 23.30 -0.56 4.56
C SER A 806 23.60 -0.24 3.09
N LEU A 807 23.11 -1.08 2.17
CA LEU A 807 23.29 -0.90 0.72
C LEU A 807 22.16 -0.04 0.13
N ARG A 808 22.35 0.47 -1.08
CA ARG A 808 21.37 1.30 -1.78
C ARG A 808 21.11 0.80 -3.20
N GLY A 809 19.83 0.61 -3.53
CA GLY A 809 19.34 0.23 -4.84
C GLY A 809 19.34 1.35 -5.87
N PHE A 810 18.29 1.47 -6.66
CA PHE A 810 18.18 2.44 -7.74
C PHE A 810 17.31 3.65 -7.37
N PRO A 811 17.72 4.89 -7.79
CA PRO A 811 16.87 6.08 -7.65
C PRO A 811 15.71 6.03 -8.66
N LEU A 812 14.72 6.91 -8.48
CA LEU A 812 13.59 7.04 -9.40
C LEU A 812 13.43 8.50 -9.83
N TYR A 813 13.26 8.72 -11.13
CA TYR A 813 12.97 10.01 -11.74
C TYR A 813 11.86 9.87 -12.78
N GLN A 814 10.80 10.67 -12.66
CA GLN A 814 9.71 10.64 -13.61
C GLN A 814 9.03 11.99 -13.72
N ILE A 815 8.69 12.36 -14.95
CA ILE A 815 7.83 13.50 -15.26
C ILE A 815 6.68 12.98 -16.12
N ASP A 816 5.46 13.29 -15.69
CA ASP A 816 4.22 13.01 -16.41
C ASP A 816 3.63 14.32 -16.92
N LEU A 817 3.13 14.33 -18.13
CA LEU A 817 2.52 15.50 -18.75
C LEU A 817 1.11 15.17 -19.25
N ALA A 818 0.21 16.12 -19.13
CA ALA A 818 -1.10 16.08 -19.76
C ALA A 818 -1.31 17.35 -20.59
N LEU A 819 -1.81 17.18 -21.79
CA LEU A 819 -2.33 18.26 -22.63
C LEU A 819 -3.83 18.09 -22.73
N ARG A 820 -4.59 19.07 -22.23
CA ARG A 820 -6.05 19.01 -22.28
C ARG A 820 -6.65 20.22 -22.96
N ARG A 821 -7.82 20.00 -23.55
CA ARG A 821 -8.61 21.05 -24.16
C ARG A 821 -10.08 20.89 -23.81
N LYS A 822 -10.74 22.02 -23.45
CA LYS A 822 -12.17 22.07 -23.14
C LYS A 822 -12.94 22.83 -24.21
N PHE A 823 -13.97 22.20 -24.76
CA PHE A 823 -14.91 22.77 -25.73
C PHE A 823 -16.21 23.05 -24.99
N ASN A 824 -16.54 24.31 -24.74
CA ASN A 824 -17.80 24.71 -24.12
C ASN A 824 -18.85 24.88 -25.21
N PHE A 825 -19.87 24.02 -25.23
CA PHE A 825 -21.01 24.10 -26.14
C PHE A 825 -22.08 25.03 -25.58
N SER A 826 -22.27 25.00 -24.24
CA SER A 826 -23.14 25.91 -23.51
C SER A 826 -22.54 26.18 -22.12
N GLU A 827 -23.22 26.92 -21.27
CA GLU A 827 -22.82 27.09 -19.87
C GLU A 827 -22.87 25.77 -19.07
N ALA A 828 -23.79 24.88 -19.46
CA ALA A 828 -23.99 23.59 -18.80
C ALA A 828 -23.24 22.42 -19.46
N ILE A 829 -22.92 22.49 -20.77
CA ILE A 829 -22.36 21.33 -21.51
C ILE A 829 -20.97 21.65 -22.03
N ALA A 830 -20.01 20.81 -21.68
CA ALA A 830 -18.64 20.90 -22.17
C ALA A 830 -18.07 19.53 -22.51
N LEU A 831 -17.24 19.47 -23.54
CA LEU A 831 -16.45 18.31 -23.91
C LEU A 831 -14.98 18.59 -23.61
N GLN A 832 -14.33 17.74 -22.83
CA GLN A 832 -12.91 17.79 -22.58
C GLN A 832 -12.20 16.62 -23.31
N ILE A 833 -11.13 16.94 -24.00
CA ILE A 833 -10.21 15.96 -24.60
C ILE A 833 -8.88 16.14 -23.91
N GLN A 834 -8.22 15.02 -23.56
CA GLN A 834 -6.94 15.04 -22.86
C GLN A 834 -6.03 13.94 -23.38
N ALA A 835 -4.76 14.26 -23.53
CA ALA A 835 -3.69 13.31 -23.83
C ALA A 835 -2.68 13.33 -22.68
N ASP A 836 -2.50 12.21 -22.02
CA ASP A 836 -1.53 12.02 -20.93
C ASP A 836 -0.31 11.25 -21.44
N ALA A 837 0.87 11.72 -21.10
CA ALA A 837 2.15 11.06 -21.34
C ALA A 837 2.82 10.78 -19.99
N PHE A 838 2.85 9.51 -19.58
CA PHE A 838 3.55 9.09 -18.37
C PHE A 838 5.01 8.78 -18.70
N ASN A 839 5.93 9.20 -17.82
CA ASN A 839 7.38 9.11 -18.04
C ASN A 839 7.77 9.68 -19.40
N VAL A 840 7.44 10.95 -19.65
CA VAL A 840 7.53 11.60 -20.95
C VAL A 840 8.93 11.52 -21.58
N PHE A 841 9.99 11.53 -20.76
CA PHE A 841 11.38 11.41 -21.21
C PHE A 841 11.82 9.95 -21.41
N ASN A 842 10.97 8.98 -21.16
CA ASN A 842 11.28 7.55 -21.25
C ASN A 842 12.53 7.16 -20.44
N HIS A 843 12.71 7.75 -19.27
CA HIS A 843 13.81 7.42 -18.40
C HIS A 843 13.67 5.98 -17.89
N ALA A 844 14.74 5.18 -18.02
CA ALA A 844 14.74 3.80 -17.52
C ALA A 844 14.91 3.80 -16.00
N ASN A 845 13.81 3.67 -15.29
CA ASN A 845 13.80 3.50 -13.85
C ASN A 845 13.85 2.00 -13.52
N PHE A 846 14.98 1.54 -13.04
CA PHE A 846 15.16 0.14 -12.70
C PHE A 846 14.62 -0.16 -11.31
N GLU A 847 14.09 -1.34 -11.17
CA GLU A 847 13.68 -1.88 -9.88
C GLU A 847 14.90 -2.41 -9.12
N ASP A 848 14.83 -2.39 -7.80
CA ASP A 848 15.87 -3.00 -6.98
C ASP A 848 15.95 -4.52 -7.26
N PRO A 849 17.11 -5.16 -7.14
CA PRO A 849 17.23 -6.61 -7.26
C PRO A 849 16.20 -7.33 -6.39
N SER A 850 15.64 -8.42 -6.88
CA SER A 850 14.70 -9.21 -6.10
C SER A 850 15.41 -9.87 -4.90
N ARG A 851 14.64 -10.33 -3.92
CA ARG A 851 15.22 -11.01 -2.76
C ARG A 851 16.06 -12.22 -3.15
N ASN A 852 15.59 -13.00 -4.10
CA ASN A 852 16.34 -14.18 -4.56
C ASN A 852 17.64 -13.79 -5.25
N ASP A 853 17.67 -12.62 -5.91
CA ASP A 853 18.89 -12.04 -6.50
C ASP A 853 19.83 -11.39 -5.46
N LEU A 854 19.45 -11.36 -4.18
CA LEU A 854 20.24 -10.81 -3.07
C LEU A 854 20.75 -11.90 -2.11
N VAL A 855 20.61 -13.19 -2.47
CA VAL A 855 21.09 -14.31 -1.66
C VAL A 855 22.42 -14.80 -2.20
N ILE A 856 23.43 -14.90 -1.30
CA ILE A 856 24.73 -15.51 -1.58
C ILE A 856 24.76 -16.99 -1.15
N GLY A 857 25.74 -17.75 -1.67
CA GLY A 857 25.95 -19.16 -1.29
C GLY A 857 25.13 -20.16 -2.11
N SER A 858 24.36 -19.68 -3.10
CA SER A 858 23.80 -20.52 -4.14
C SER A 858 24.72 -20.39 -5.36
N ASP A 859 25.39 -21.43 -5.74
CA ASP A 859 26.31 -21.46 -6.91
C ASP A 859 25.58 -21.17 -8.23
N THR A 860 24.25 -21.16 -8.19
CA THR A 860 23.33 -20.97 -9.33
C THR A 860 22.83 -19.54 -9.51
N ASN A 861 23.19 -18.58 -8.64
CA ASN A 861 22.62 -17.23 -8.74
C ASN A 861 23.43 -16.31 -9.69
N PHE A 862 23.28 -16.52 -11.00
CA PHE A 862 23.90 -15.70 -12.03
C PHE A 862 23.36 -14.26 -12.07
N ALA A 863 22.19 -13.99 -11.47
CA ALA A 863 21.58 -12.66 -11.42
C ALA A 863 21.93 -11.90 -10.12
N PHE A 864 22.85 -12.42 -9.30
CA PHE A 864 23.16 -11.79 -8.00
C PHE A 864 23.40 -10.29 -8.11
N GLY A 865 22.63 -9.55 -7.35
CA GLY A 865 22.73 -8.09 -7.26
C GLY A 865 22.34 -7.32 -8.52
N GLN A 866 21.66 -7.94 -9.50
CA GLN A 866 21.20 -7.32 -10.72
C GLN A 866 19.72 -6.99 -10.66
N SER A 867 19.32 -5.87 -11.27
CA SER A 867 17.92 -5.60 -11.55
C SER A 867 17.42 -6.46 -12.72
N THR A 868 16.25 -7.01 -12.60
CA THR A 868 15.60 -7.87 -13.61
C THR A 868 14.31 -7.30 -14.18
N ALA A 869 13.88 -6.11 -13.69
CA ALA A 869 12.67 -5.44 -14.16
C ALA A 869 12.79 -3.92 -14.11
N MET A 870 12.02 -3.22 -14.93
CA MET A 870 11.76 -1.80 -14.71
C MET A 870 10.87 -1.62 -13.47
N ASN A 871 11.00 -0.47 -12.80
CA ASN A 871 10.22 -0.21 -11.59
C ASN A 871 8.73 -0.35 -11.90
N GLY A 872 8.09 -1.14 -11.08
CA GLY A 872 6.73 -1.45 -11.27
C GLY A 872 6.40 -2.51 -12.36
N ARG A 873 7.36 -3.26 -12.85
CA ARG A 873 7.20 -4.37 -13.83
C ARG A 873 7.74 -5.71 -13.34
N SER A 874 8.01 -5.85 -12.05
CA SER A 874 8.55 -7.09 -11.47
C SER A 874 7.52 -8.21 -11.47
N LEU A 875 8.01 -9.43 -11.67
CA LEU A 875 7.27 -10.67 -11.46
C LEU A 875 7.29 -11.11 -10.00
N SER A 876 8.40 -10.80 -9.30
CA SER A 876 8.62 -11.23 -7.92
C SER A 876 7.89 -10.31 -6.95
N GLY A 877 6.81 -10.66 -6.46
CA GLY A 877 6.13 -9.92 -5.43
C GLY A 877 4.65 -9.95 -5.56
N GLY A 878 4.01 -10.93 -5.04
CA GLY A 878 2.58 -10.98 -4.86
C GLY A 878 1.72 -10.57 -6.04
N GLY A 879 2.37 -10.28 -7.14
CA GLY A 879 1.76 -10.12 -8.43
C GLY A 879 0.82 -8.95 -8.61
N PHE A 880 0.88 -7.87 -7.81
CA PHE A 880 0.10 -6.68 -8.12
C PHE A 880 0.87 -5.73 -9.00
N PRO A 881 0.33 -5.56 -10.17
CA PRO A 881 1.01 -4.78 -11.18
C PRO A 881 1.04 -3.31 -10.83
N SER A 882 2.10 -2.77 -11.14
CA SER A 882 2.53 -1.41 -11.30
C SER A 882 1.67 -0.52 -12.19
N PHE A 883 0.46 -0.91 -12.49
CA PHE A 883 -0.48 0.00 -13.18
C PHE A 883 -0.60 1.33 -12.43
N TYR A 884 -0.41 1.28 -11.12
CA TYR A 884 -0.49 2.42 -10.22
C TYR A 884 0.88 2.97 -9.78
N SER A 885 2.00 2.36 -10.19
CA SER A 885 3.34 2.71 -9.74
C SER A 885 4.10 3.56 -10.76
N PHE A 886 4.93 4.47 -10.28
CA PHE A 886 5.85 5.24 -11.13
C PHE A 886 7.02 4.37 -11.60
N GLY A 887 7.61 4.71 -12.75
CA GLY A 887 8.89 4.18 -13.20
C GLY A 887 8.88 3.26 -14.40
N GLY A 888 7.73 2.89 -14.94
CA GLY A 888 7.63 2.11 -16.19
C GLY A 888 8.11 2.88 -17.42
N PRO A 889 8.17 2.24 -18.62
CA PRO A 889 8.47 2.93 -19.87
C PRO A 889 7.42 3.99 -20.20
N ARG A 890 7.74 4.94 -21.09
CA ARG A 890 6.78 5.95 -21.51
C ARG A 890 5.52 5.32 -22.06
N THR A 891 4.37 5.74 -21.53
CA THR A 891 3.04 5.30 -22.00
C THR A 891 2.15 6.50 -22.30
N LEU A 892 1.31 6.37 -23.32
CA LEU A 892 0.33 7.39 -23.69
C LEU A 892 -1.09 6.93 -23.37
N ARG A 893 -1.93 7.87 -22.89
CA ARG A 893 -3.35 7.65 -22.65
C ARG A 893 -4.16 8.82 -23.23
N LEU A 894 -5.16 8.50 -24.01
CA LEU A 894 -6.10 9.49 -24.54
C LEU A 894 -7.41 9.40 -23.78
N SER A 895 -8.07 10.54 -23.55
CA SER A 895 -9.38 10.54 -22.93
C SER A 895 -10.31 11.58 -23.52
N VAL A 896 -11.60 11.26 -23.40
CA VAL A 896 -12.70 12.14 -23.73
C VAL A 896 -13.65 12.16 -22.53
N LYS A 897 -14.11 13.36 -22.13
CA LYS A 897 -15.04 13.55 -21.00
C LYS A 897 -16.11 14.57 -21.40
N LEU A 898 -17.37 14.16 -21.31
CA LEU A 898 -18.52 15.04 -21.41
C LEU A 898 -18.94 15.47 -20.02
N LEU A 899 -19.12 16.77 -19.83
CA LEU A 899 -19.57 17.42 -18.58
C LEU A 899 -20.90 18.10 -18.85
N PHE A 900 -21.89 17.87 -18.00
CA PHE A 900 -23.21 18.49 -18.13
C PHE A 900 -23.88 18.77 -16.79
#